data_67bda4c84fcb977c36308a567d1a4de3
#
_entry.id   67bda4c84fcb977c36308a567d1a4de3
#
_cell.length_a   1.000
_cell.length_b   1.000
_cell.length_c   1.000
_cell.angle_alpha   90.00
_cell.angle_beta   90.00
_cell.angle_gamma   90.00
#
_symmetry.space_group_name_H-M   'P 1'
#
loop_
_entity.id
_entity.type
_entity.pdbx_description
1 polymer ?
#
loop_
_entity_poly.entity_id
_entity_poly.type
_entity_poly.pdbx_seq_one_letter_code
_entity_poly.pdbx_strand_id
1 'polypeptide(L)'
;MFYRKTILVVTGFMFAAYGLCYAQMNSVPDDYYLFPIKPGNRNTLAGTMGELRSTHFHTGIDIRTGGVQGLPVHAAADGYISRIAVSPNGYGNALYITHDNGQTTVYAHLKEFTAPVKQYVIGEQYKRKSFQVNLFPPKYKFSVHKGDTIAHSGNSGSSAGPHLHFDIRNDKQAVLNPLEYNFEEIIDTRAPEVRKIALKTMDKHSRINNRFGRFEFNVIKSGNHYIIEEPIQVYGSIAVELYAYDRQDWTKFHTGINEIVMEIDNQEVFRQVIREIPFSKSRNFYNHINYRQLKETGLRFHKLYVDNGNEFDFYTTNKDKGILTFDTECEHEMVITMHDTYRNWSFLKLNLRCILLSEPTADTGIPGLDESTYEILDNTLIVYSVIPENGRSVPAVFFSGLSSYLIDASYTLDNVDVYLWDLTFGLPDSVELCNTKEYFSIDAMIPSVKEYQFYSHNIEASFSKRSLFDTIFLDVGYDPDFNGTGELFLFGSDQYPVRSNIEVSLIPDKIYPDRDRTHVYSVDDAGNFYFSGGTWDGDKIKFKTRTFGAYTLVEDSIPPEIRPLIINSEKLVFKINDKLSGIKSYELTLNDAWVLMNYDPKTRQIWSVKLDEKQPLEGRLVLKVTDNAGNEKVHKSKILSQNQY
;
A
#
# COMPACT_ATOMS: atom_id res chain seq x y z
N MET A 1 17.30 19.70 48.30
CA MET A 1 16.58 18.43 48.53
C MET A 1 15.06 18.56 48.32
N PHE A 2 14.57 19.63 47.71
CA PHE A 2 13.13 19.90 47.51
C PHE A 2 12.67 19.85 46.04
N TYR A 3 13.59 19.77 45.06
CA TYR A 3 13.24 19.80 43.63
C TYR A 3 12.91 18.42 43.00
N ARG A 4 13.26 17.31 43.66
CA ARG A 4 13.01 15.94 43.13
C ARG A 4 11.61 15.38 43.39
N LYS A 5 10.84 15.97 44.33
CA LYS A 5 9.50 15.47 44.67
C LYS A 5 8.38 16.07 43.81
N THR A 6 8.59 17.26 43.22
CA THR A 6 7.56 17.94 42.43
C THR A 6 7.44 17.40 41.00
N ILE A 7 8.54 16.93 40.43
CA ILE A 7 8.53 16.34 39.08
C ILE A 7 7.82 14.97 39.05
N LEU A 8 7.92 14.16 40.12
CA LEU A 8 7.25 12.85 40.18
C LEU A 8 5.72 12.99 40.33
N VAL A 9 5.21 14.08 40.86
CA VAL A 9 3.77 14.28 41.04
C VAL A 9 3.11 14.80 39.76
N VAL A 10 3.80 15.63 38.97
CA VAL A 10 3.24 16.17 37.72
C VAL A 10 3.20 15.08 36.62
N THR A 11 4.23 14.23 36.52
CA THR A 11 4.21 13.08 35.62
C THR A 11 3.19 12.03 36.04
N GLY A 12 3.01 11.78 37.34
CA GLY A 12 1.98 10.85 37.83
C GLY A 12 0.54 11.35 37.58
N PHE A 13 0.28 12.66 37.60
CA PHE A 13 -1.04 13.23 37.27
C PHE A 13 -1.35 13.22 35.78
N MET A 14 -0.38 13.46 34.90
CA MET A 14 -0.57 13.26 33.46
C MET A 14 -0.84 11.80 33.09
N PHE A 15 -0.10 10.85 33.67
CA PHE A 15 -0.36 9.41 33.45
C PHE A 15 -1.73 8.96 33.97
N ALA A 16 -2.20 9.51 35.12
CA ALA A 16 -3.52 9.20 35.65
C ALA A 16 -4.66 9.82 34.83
N ALA A 17 -4.49 11.05 34.29
CA ALA A 17 -5.46 11.67 33.39
C ALA A 17 -5.55 10.98 32.02
N TYR A 18 -4.43 10.50 31.50
CA TYR A 18 -4.41 9.69 30.26
C TYR A 18 -5.03 8.30 30.49
N GLY A 19 -4.78 7.64 31.61
CA GLY A 19 -5.41 6.36 31.98
C GLY A 19 -6.94 6.48 32.11
N LEU A 20 -7.45 7.58 32.64
CA LEU A 20 -8.88 7.86 32.76
C LEU A 20 -9.54 8.19 31.42
N CYS A 21 -8.83 8.87 30.50
CA CYS A 21 -9.32 9.13 29.13
C CYS A 21 -9.33 7.85 28.28
N TYR A 22 -8.41 6.90 28.55
CA TYR A 22 -8.37 5.60 27.90
C TYR A 22 -9.53 4.68 28.31
N ALA A 23 -9.90 4.70 29.60
CA ALA A 23 -11.00 3.88 30.14
C ALA A 23 -12.40 4.33 29.67
N GLN A 24 -12.54 5.54 29.15
CA GLN A 24 -13.83 6.07 28.70
C GLN A 24 -14.15 5.83 27.22
N MET A 25 -13.21 5.31 26.40
CA MET A 25 -13.43 5.15 24.96
C MET A 25 -13.97 3.78 24.54
N ASN A 26 -13.78 2.72 25.32
CA ASN A 26 -14.42 1.43 25.06
C ASN A 26 -15.55 1.18 26.06
N SER A 27 -16.78 1.50 25.66
CA SER A 27 -17.99 1.17 26.43
C SER A 27 -18.33 -0.32 26.42
N VAL A 28 -17.46 -1.14 25.86
CA VAL A 28 -17.64 -2.60 25.69
C VAL A 28 -16.85 -3.30 26.78
N PRO A 29 -17.46 -4.24 27.57
CA PRO A 29 -16.74 -5.03 28.57
C PRO A 29 -15.56 -5.79 28.00
N ASP A 30 -14.48 -5.97 28.75
CA ASP A 30 -13.26 -6.66 28.33
C ASP A 30 -13.51 -8.10 27.85
N ASP A 31 -14.52 -8.77 28.37
CA ASP A 31 -14.94 -10.13 28.01
C ASP A 31 -16.03 -10.19 26.94
N TYR A 32 -16.40 -9.05 26.32
CA TYR A 32 -17.47 -9.02 25.33
C TYR A 32 -17.16 -9.91 24.12
N TYR A 33 -15.95 -9.85 23.58
CA TYR A 33 -15.55 -10.67 22.44
C TYR A 33 -14.75 -11.89 22.86
N LEU A 34 -15.12 -13.04 22.30
CA LEU A 34 -14.37 -14.28 22.36
C LEU A 34 -13.30 -14.31 21.24
N PHE A 35 -12.12 -14.78 21.56
CA PHE A 35 -11.09 -15.02 20.55
C PHE A 35 -11.55 -16.13 19.57
N PRO A 36 -11.57 -15.88 18.24
CA PRO A 36 -12.33 -16.73 17.32
C PRO A 36 -11.67 -18.06 16.94
N ILE A 37 -10.39 -18.28 17.27
CA ILE A 37 -9.66 -19.53 16.99
C ILE A 37 -9.12 -20.15 18.28
N LYS A 38 -9.57 -21.36 18.63
CA LYS A 38 -9.14 -22.07 19.85
C LYS A 38 -9.21 -21.17 21.10
N PRO A 39 -10.40 -20.61 21.42
CA PRO A 39 -10.55 -19.72 22.56
C PRO A 39 -10.02 -20.37 23.85
N GLY A 40 -9.42 -19.59 24.74
CA GLY A 40 -8.76 -20.01 25.97
C GLY A 40 -7.40 -20.68 25.77
N ASN A 41 -6.91 -20.78 24.54
CA ASN A 41 -5.60 -21.34 24.25
C ASN A 41 -4.67 -20.29 23.67
N ARG A 42 -3.45 -20.23 24.17
CA ARG A 42 -2.44 -19.32 23.64
C ARG A 42 -2.29 -19.42 22.14
N ASN A 43 -2.21 -18.26 21.49
CA ASN A 43 -2.01 -18.12 20.05
C ASN A 43 -0.97 -17.03 19.74
N THR A 44 -0.60 -16.91 18.48
CA THR A 44 0.28 -15.85 17.95
C THR A 44 -0.31 -15.30 16.66
N LEU A 45 0.06 -14.07 16.33
CA LEU A 45 -0.44 -13.41 15.13
C LEU A 45 0.63 -13.40 14.01
N ALA A 46 0.16 -13.33 12.77
CA ALA A 46 0.99 -13.12 11.61
C ALA A 46 0.95 -11.64 11.12
N GLY A 47 0.03 -10.86 11.68
CA GLY A 47 -0.12 -9.43 11.42
C GLY A 47 -1.07 -8.78 12.40
N THR A 48 -0.87 -7.50 12.70
CA THR A 48 -1.72 -6.69 13.58
C THR A 48 -2.24 -5.46 12.86
N MET A 49 -3.25 -4.81 13.40
CA MET A 49 -3.75 -3.54 12.86
C MET A 49 -2.65 -2.48 12.86
N GLY A 50 -2.61 -1.67 11.79
CA GLY A 50 -1.60 -0.62 11.63
C GLY A 50 -0.26 -1.09 11.06
N GLU A 51 -0.06 -2.40 10.85
CA GLU A 51 1.13 -2.90 10.14
C GLU A 51 1.20 -2.30 8.73
N LEU A 52 2.38 -1.79 8.37
CA LEU A 52 2.62 -1.25 7.04
C LEU A 52 2.79 -2.38 6.02
N ARG A 53 1.79 -2.65 5.19
CA ARG A 53 1.88 -3.56 4.04
C ARG A 53 2.43 -2.79 2.82
N SER A 54 2.62 -3.45 1.68
CA SER A 54 3.13 -2.78 0.48
C SER A 54 2.15 -1.78 -0.15
N THR A 55 0.85 -1.93 0.09
CA THR A 55 -0.21 -1.16 -0.57
C THR A 55 -1.24 -0.54 0.38
N HIS A 56 -1.21 -0.89 1.66
CA HIS A 56 -2.22 -0.46 2.64
C HIS A 56 -1.75 -0.73 4.07
N PHE A 57 -2.39 -0.13 5.05
CA PHE A 57 -2.33 -0.61 6.42
C PHE A 57 -3.06 -1.95 6.54
N HIS A 58 -2.47 -2.90 7.25
CA HIS A 58 -3.22 -4.07 7.66
C HIS A 58 -4.37 -3.65 8.59
N THR A 59 -5.57 -4.11 8.27
CA THR A 59 -6.77 -3.88 9.08
C THR A 59 -7.06 -5.14 9.89
N GLY A 60 -7.31 -5.02 11.18
CA GLY A 60 -7.59 -6.18 12.04
C GLY A 60 -6.34 -6.97 12.46
N ILE A 61 -6.53 -8.26 12.69
CA ILE A 61 -5.47 -9.19 13.10
C ILE A 61 -5.49 -10.46 12.25
N ASP A 62 -4.29 -11.00 11.94
CA ASP A 62 -4.11 -12.28 11.24
C ASP A 62 -3.78 -13.38 12.26
N ILE A 63 -4.77 -14.16 12.65
CA ILE A 63 -4.67 -15.21 13.66
C ILE A 63 -4.08 -16.48 13.02
N ARG A 64 -2.97 -16.95 13.54
CA ARG A 64 -2.28 -18.13 13.00
C ARG A 64 -3.05 -19.41 13.28
N THR A 65 -3.07 -20.29 12.28
CA THR A 65 -3.70 -21.62 12.35
C THR A 65 -2.67 -22.76 12.37
N GLY A 66 -1.38 -22.43 12.57
CA GLY A 66 -0.31 -23.43 12.52
C GLY A 66 -0.02 -23.95 11.10
N GLY A 67 -0.37 -23.20 10.05
CA GLY A 67 -0.19 -23.60 8.67
C GLY A 67 -1.25 -24.58 8.14
N VAL A 68 -2.29 -24.89 8.94
CA VAL A 68 -3.37 -25.80 8.55
C VAL A 68 -4.67 -25.05 8.28
N GLN A 69 -5.51 -25.63 7.41
CA GLN A 69 -6.87 -25.18 7.16
C GLN A 69 -7.88 -26.09 7.85
N GLY A 70 -9.08 -25.56 8.13
CA GLY A 70 -10.18 -26.36 8.66
C GLY A 70 -10.33 -26.32 10.18
N LEU A 71 -9.63 -25.42 10.89
CA LEU A 71 -9.90 -25.20 12.31
C LEU A 71 -11.27 -24.52 12.46
N PRO A 72 -12.09 -24.88 13.47
CA PRO A 72 -13.33 -24.20 13.76
C PRO A 72 -13.10 -22.70 14.00
N VAL A 73 -13.92 -21.87 13.41
CA VAL A 73 -14.00 -20.42 13.62
C VAL A 73 -15.26 -20.14 14.41
N HIS A 74 -15.10 -19.47 15.56
CA HIS A 74 -16.17 -19.19 16.49
C HIS A 74 -16.68 -17.76 16.38
N ALA A 75 -18.00 -17.57 16.56
CA ALA A 75 -18.58 -16.23 16.68
C ALA A 75 -18.02 -15.54 17.93
N ALA A 76 -17.46 -14.36 17.75
CA ALA A 76 -16.82 -13.63 18.84
C ALA A 76 -17.83 -13.09 19.87
N ALA A 77 -19.08 -12.81 19.48
CA ALA A 77 -20.18 -12.41 20.37
C ALA A 77 -21.53 -12.80 19.76
N ASP A 78 -22.60 -12.65 20.54
CA ASP A 78 -23.97 -12.82 20.07
C ASP A 78 -24.30 -11.84 18.94
N GLY A 79 -25.11 -12.26 17.97
CA GLY A 79 -25.50 -11.42 16.86
C GLY A 79 -26.16 -12.18 15.70
N TYR A 80 -26.02 -11.64 14.51
CA TYR A 80 -26.52 -12.28 13.29
C TYR A 80 -25.59 -12.04 12.11
N ILE A 81 -25.52 -13.00 11.19
CA ILE A 81 -24.76 -12.85 9.95
C ILE A 81 -25.43 -11.82 9.06
N SER A 82 -24.85 -10.64 8.95
CA SER A 82 -25.39 -9.49 8.21
C SER A 82 -24.89 -9.44 6.77
N ARG A 83 -23.72 -10.05 6.49
CA ARG A 83 -23.15 -10.10 5.14
C ARG A 83 -22.34 -11.37 4.95
N ILE A 84 -22.38 -11.93 3.71
CA ILE A 84 -21.57 -13.07 3.29
C ILE A 84 -20.93 -12.70 1.95
N ALA A 85 -19.60 -12.80 1.86
CA ALA A 85 -18.88 -12.54 0.62
C ALA A 85 -18.11 -13.78 0.16
N VAL A 86 -18.16 -14.04 -1.15
CA VAL A 86 -17.32 -15.04 -1.82
C VAL A 86 -16.64 -14.36 -3.00
N SER A 87 -15.32 -14.36 -3.00
CA SER A 87 -14.52 -13.71 -4.04
C SER A 87 -13.24 -14.52 -4.30
N PRO A 88 -12.69 -14.53 -5.52
CA PRO A 88 -11.38 -15.11 -5.79
C PRO A 88 -10.23 -14.29 -5.19
N ASN A 89 -10.47 -13.00 -4.88
CA ASN A 89 -9.47 -12.04 -4.42
C ASN A 89 -9.88 -11.41 -3.08
N GLY A 90 -8.98 -10.60 -2.52
CA GLY A 90 -9.21 -9.88 -1.26
C GLY A 90 -9.46 -10.84 -0.10
N TYR A 91 -10.55 -10.65 0.64
CA TYR A 91 -10.95 -11.49 1.79
C TYR A 91 -11.37 -12.93 1.44
N GLY A 92 -11.50 -13.26 0.16
CA GLY A 92 -11.95 -14.59 -0.24
C GLY A 92 -13.38 -14.91 0.23
N ASN A 93 -13.53 -16.03 0.94
CA ASN A 93 -14.76 -16.33 1.66
C ASN A 93 -14.77 -15.60 2.99
N ALA A 94 -15.77 -14.74 3.20
CA ALA A 94 -15.85 -13.92 4.42
C ALA A 94 -17.26 -13.87 4.98
N LEU A 95 -17.36 -13.87 6.33
CA LEU A 95 -18.56 -13.63 7.11
C LEU A 95 -18.46 -12.31 7.87
N TYR A 96 -19.58 -11.63 7.96
CA TYR A 96 -19.76 -10.41 8.75
C TYR A 96 -20.88 -10.64 9.73
N ILE A 97 -20.62 -10.47 11.02
CA ILE A 97 -21.60 -10.62 12.09
C ILE A 97 -21.83 -9.27 12.73
N THR A 98 -23.05 -8.79 12.70
CA THR A 98 -23.45 -7.57 13.40
C THR A 98 -23.97 -7.94 14.79
N HIS A 99 -23.42 -7.28 15.81
CA HIS A 99 -23.67 -7.50 17.21
C HIS A 99 -24.63 -6.46 17.81
N ASP A 100 -25.16 -6.73 19.00
CA ASP A 100 -26.13 -5.86 19.67
C ASP A 100 -25.53 -4.50 20.10
N ASN A 101 -24.21 -4.43 20.26
CA ASN A 101 -23.48 -3.17 20.53
C ASN A 101 -23.31 -2.28 19.28
N GLY A 102 -23.85 -2.69 18.11
CA GLY A 102 -23.73 -1.97 16.84
C GLY A 102 -22.43 -2.21 16.08
N GLN A 103 -21.46 -2.91 16.66
CA GLN A 103 -20.21 -3.26 15.98
C GLN A 103 -20.40 -4.48 15.08
N THR A 104 -19.48 -4.68 14.15
CA THR A 104 -19.48 -5.82 13.22
C THR A 104 -18.12 -6.51 13.28
N THR A 105 -18.12 -7.83 13.52
CA THR A 105 -16.92 -8.66 13.36
C THR A 105 -16.86 -9.26 11.97
N VAL A 106 -15.65 -9.35 11.40
CA VAL A 106 -15.38 -9.89 10.07
C VAL A 106 -14.42 -11.06 10.20
N TYR A 107 -14.76 -12.17 9.57
CA TYR A 107 -13.98 -13.40 9.52
C TYR A 107 -13.67 -13.70 8.07
N ALA A 108 -12.39 -13.65 7.69
CA ALA A 108 -12.01 -13.77 6.29
C ALA A 108 -11.02 -14.92 6.03
N HIS A 109 -10.73 -15.15 4.75
CA HIS A 109 -9.90 -16.24 4.23
C HIS A 109 -10.44 -17.64 4.59
N LEU A 110 -11.76 -17.75 4.81
CA LEU A 110 -12.41 -18.98 5.24
C LEU A 110 -12.30 -20.08 4.18
N LYS A 111 -12.16 -21.34 4.61
CA LYS A 111 -12.22 -22.52 3.76
C LYS A 111 -13.66 -22.80 3.35
N GLU A 112 -14.56 -22.85 4.32
CA GLU A 112 -15.97 -23.12 4.12
C GLU A 112 -16.82 -22.55 5.26
N PHE A 113 -18.09 -22.31 4.97
CA PHE A 113 -19.12 -21.92 5.94
C PHE A 113 -19.78 -23.16 6.55
N THR A 114 -20.48 -23.00 7.69
CA THR A 114 -21.35 -24.05 8.25
C THR A 114 -22.48 -24.43 7.28
N ALA A 115 -23.01 -25.62 7.42
CA ALA A 115 -23.95 -26.21 6.46
C ALA A 115 -25.15 -25.31 6.10
N PRO A 116 -25.86 -24.66 7.03
CA PRO A 116 -26.98 -23.78 6.66
C PRO A 116 -26.55 -22.57 5.82
N VAL A 117 -25.42 -21.95 6.18
CA VAL A 117 -24.87 -20.79 5.45
C VAL A 117 -24.34 -21.22 4.09
N LYS A 118 -23.63 -22.36 4.02
CA LYS A 118 -23.10 -22.93 2.78
C LYS A 118 -24.21 -23.21 1.77
N GLN A 119 -25.31 -23.86 2.20
CA GLN A 119 -26.44 -24.15 1.34
C GLN A 119 -27.10 -22.87 0.80
N TYR A 120 -27.27 -21.87 1.65
CA TYR A 120 -27.77 -20.56 1.22
C TYR A 120 -26.89 -19.90 0.18
N VAL A 121 -25.57 -19.88 0.40
CA VAL A 121 -24.61 -19.32 -0.54
C VAL A 121 -24.66 -20.05 -1.89
N ILE A 122 -24.60 -21.39 -1.89
CA ILE A 122 -24.68 -22.21 -3.10
C ILE A 122 -25.99 -21.93 -3.86
N GLY A 123 -27.12 -21.87 -3.15
CA GLY A 123 -28.42 -21.55 -3.78
C GLY A 123 -28.43 -20.19 -4.46
N GLU A 124 -27.87 -19.16 -3.82
CA GLU A 124 -27.76 -17.81 -4.42
C GLU A 124 -26.74 -17.76 -5.58
N GLN A 125 -25.65 -18.53 -5.50
CA GLN A 125 -24.69 -18.65 -6.60
C GLN A 125 -25.32 -19.31 -7.83
N TYR A 126 -26.08 -20.39 -7.66
CA TYR A 126 -26.82 -21.03 -8.75
C TYR A 126 -27.91 -20.12 -9.35
N LYS A 127 -28.68 -19.43 -8.50
CA LYS A 127 -29.68 -18.47 -8.92
C LYS A 127 -29.11 -17.32 -9.76
N ARG A 128 -27.94 -16.83 -9.38
CA ARG A 128 -27.22 -15.73 -10.05
C ARG A 128 -26.29 -16.21 -11.17
N LYS A 129 -26.08 -17.51 -11.30
CA LYS A 129 -25.09 -18.13 -12.19
C LYS A 129 -23.70 -17.47 -12.04
N SER A 130 -23.26 -17.33 -10.81
CA SER A 130 -21.98 -16.66 -10.49
C SER A 130 -21.29 -17.31 -9.29
N PHE A 131 -20.00 -17.57 -9.43
CA PHE A 131 -19.15 -17.95 -8.30
C PHE A 131 -19.04 -16.81 -7.28
N GLN A 132 -18.75 -15.61 -7.77
CA GLN A 132 -18.58 -14.44 -6.91
C GLN A 132 -19.93 -13.88 -6.49
N VAL A 133 -20.14 -13.78 -5.17
CA VAL A 133 -21.36 -13.21 -4.60
C VAL A 133 -21.06 -12.33 -3.39
N ASN A 134 -21.91 -11.32 -3.21
CA ASN A 134 -21.96 -10.45 -2.05
C ASN A 134 -23.41 -10.41 -1.57
N LEU A 135 -23.71 -11.13 -0.48
CA LEU A 135 -25.05 -11.41 -0.01
C LEU A 135 -25.32 -10.68 1.29
N PHE A 136 -26.52 -10.16 1.43
CA PHE A 136 -27.04 -9.52 2.64
C PHE A 136 -28.29 -10.28 3.09
N PRO A 137 -28.12 -11.33 3.91
CA PRO A 137 -29.28 -12.09 4.41
C PRO A 137 -30.23 -11.18 5.20
N PRO A 138 -31.54 -11.49 5.20
CA PRO A 138 -32.49 -10.82 6.08
C PRO A 138 -32.00 -10.86 7.53
N LYS A 139 -32.25 -9.78 8.28
CA LYS A 139 -31.87 -9.69 9.71
C LYS A 139 -32.39 -10.91 10.47
N TYR A 140 -31.52 -11.51 11.28
CA TYR A 140 -31.78 -12.73 12.07
C TYR A 140 -32.06 -14.01 11.29
N LYS A 141 -31.91 -14.05 9.97
CA LYS A 141 -31.97 -15.31 9.21
C LYS A 141 -30.95 -16.33 9.71
N PHE A 142 -29.78 -15.87 10.09
CA PHE A 142 -28.71 -16.66 10.69
C PHE A 142 -28.29 -15.97 11.97
N SER A 143 -29.00 -16.19 13.05
CA SER A 143 -28.60 -15.79 14.40
C SER A 143 -27.48 -16.68 14.88
N VAL A 144 -26.57 -16.13 15.65
CA VAL A 144 -25.42 -16.83 16.25
C VAL A 144 -25.26 -16.41 17.69
N HIS A 145 -24.82 -17.37 18.53
CA HIS A 145 -24.39 -17.10 19.90
C HIS A 145 -22.87 -17.06 20.00
N LYS A 146 -22.36 -16.32 20.97
CA LYS A 146 -20.94 -16.27 21.29
C LYS A 146 -20.40 -17.69 21.48
N GLY A 147 -19.34 -18.04 20.73
CA GLY A 147 -18.76 -19.37 20.75
C GLY A 147 -19.31 -20.38 19.75
N ASP A 148 -20.43 -20.08 19.07
CA ASP A 148 -20.94 -20.95 18.00
C ASP A 148 -19.90 -21.11 16.89
N THR A 149 -19.73 -22.33 16.37
CA THR A 149 -18.93 -22.53 15.16
C THR A 149 -19.67 -21.97 13.95
N ILE A 150 -19.11 -20.97 13.27
CA ILE A 150 -19.72 -20.27 12.12
C ILE A 150 -19.10 -20.66 10.78
N ALA A 151 -17.82 -21.10 10.80
CA ALA A 151 -17.05 -21.45 9.62
C ALA A 151 -15.83 -22.28 9.99
N HIS A 152 -15.00 -22.60 8.97
CA HIS A 152 -13.68 -23.20 9.14
C HIS A 152 -12.61 -22.31 8.52
N SER A 153 -11.46 -22.18 9.21
CA SER A 153 -10.31 -21.38 8.76
C SER A 153 -9.74 -21.91 7.45
N GLY A 154 -9.19 -21.03 6.63
CA GLY A 154 -8.74 -21.41 5.30
C GLY A 154 -7.56 -20.61 4.78
N ASN A 155 -7.54 -20.45 3.45
CA ASN A 155 -6.54 -19.71 2.70
C ASN A 155 -7.18 -19.13 1.41
N SER A 156 -8.46 -18.78 1.42
CA SER A 156 -9.17 -18.25 0.25
C SER A 156 -8.81 -16.77 0.00
N GLY A 157 -9.05 -16.28 -1.21
CA GLY A 157 -8.74 -14.90 -1.60
C GLY A 157 -7.24 -14.61 -1.71
N SER A 158 -6.84 -13.37 -1.39
CA SER A 158 -5.45 -12.90 -1.56
C SER A 158 -4.53 -13.27 -0.38
N SER A 159 -4.86 -14.31 0.39
CA SER A 159 -4.03 -14.80 1.50
C SER A 159 -2.77 -15.53 1.01
N ALA A 160 -1.61 -15.24 1.61
CA ALA A 160 -0.35 -15.89 1.29
C ALA A 160 -0.15 -17.27 1.97
N GLY A 161 -0.97 -17.60 2.98
CA GLY A 161 -0.90 -18.88 3.71
C GLY A 161 -2.06 -19.04 4.68
N PRO A 162 -2.31 -20.27 5.23
CA PRO A 162 -3.45 -20.51 6.10
C PRO A 162 -3.43 -19.67 7.38
N HIS A 163 -4.46 -18.85 7.57
CA HIS A 163 -4.74 -18.05 8.78
C HIS A 163 -6.21 -17.63 8.80
N LEU A 164 -6.66 -17.04 9.90
CA LEU A 164 -7.92 -16.32 9.98
C LEU A 164 -7.61 -14.82 10.06
N HIS A 165 -8.10 -14.04 9.10
CA HIS A 165 -8.14 -12.59 9.25
C HIS A 165 -9.41 -12.19 10.00
N PHE A 166 -9.25 -11.39 11.05
CA PHE A 166 -10.32 -10.98 11.94
C PHE A 166 -10.32 -9.46 12.15
N ASP A 167 -11.45 -8.81 11.79
CA ASP A 167 -11.69 -7.38 12.02
C ASP A 167 -12.78 -7.18 13.09
N ILE A 168 -12.69 -6.06 13.80
CA ILE A 168 -13.81 -5.46 14.54
C ILE A 168 -14.06 -4.08 13.92
N ARG A 169 -15.29 -3.79 13.55
CA ARG A 169 -15.68 -2.53 12.89
C ARG A 169 -16.75 -1.79 13.67
N ASN A 170 -16.65 -0.47 13.66
CA ASN A 170 -17.72 0.38 14.20
C ASN A 170 -18.92 0.48 13.24
N ASP A 171 -19.94 1.22 13.64
CA ASP A 171 -21.16 1.47 12.87
C ASP A 171 -20.92 2.16 11.51
N LYS A 172 -19.80 2.92 11.38
CA LYS A 172 -19.34 3.56 10.15
C LYS A 172 -18.46 2.65 9.28
N GLN A 173 -18.30 1.38 9.69
CA GLN A 173 -17.43 0.40 9.04
C GLN A 173 -15.95 0.77 9.03
N ALA A 174 -15.49 1.67 9.91
CA ALA A 174 -14.07 1.84 10.19
C ALA A 174 -13.58 0.66 11.03
N VAL A 175 -12.38 0.16 10.74
CA VAL A 175 -11.79 -0.95 11.48
C VAL A 175 -11.19 -0.41 12.77
N LEU A 176 -11.56 -1.01 13.89
CA LEU A 176 -11.04 -0.79 15.23
C LEU A 176 -9.90 -1.76 15.51
N ASN A 177 -8.99 -1.39 16.39
CA ASN A 177 -7.89 -2.30 16.77
C ASN A 177 -8.43 -3.47 17.63
N PRO A 178 -8.45 -4.73 17.13
CA PRO A 178 -9.00 -5.84 17.89
C PRO A 178 -8.22 -6.14 19.18
N LEU A 179 -6.94 -5.78 19.25
CA LEU A 179 -6.11 -6.03 20.44
C LEU A 179 -6.46 -5.10 21.62
N GLU A 180 -7.23 -4.04 21.40
CA GLU A 180 -7.77 -3.20 22.49
C GLU A 180 -8.90 -3.88 23.29
N TYR A 181 -9.37 -5.08 22.85
CA TYR A 181 -10.40 -5.87 23.52
C TYR A 181 -9.83 -6.99 24.41
N ASN A 182 -8.55 -6.91 24.80
CA ASN A 182 -7.89 -7.73 25.80
C ASN A 182 -8.01 -9.26 25.60
N PHE A 183 -7.68 -9.75 24.40
CA PHE A 183 -7.62 -11.21 24.15
C PHE A 183 -6.48 -11.86 24.93
N GLU A 184 -6.79 -12.65 25.97
CA GLU A 184 -5.81 -13.33 26.84
C GLU A 184 -4.96 -14.38 26.08
N GLU A 185 -5.43 -14.84 24.92
CA GLU A 185 -4.70 -15.77 24.05
C GLU A 185 -3.45 -15.17 23.42
N ILE A 186 -3.38 -13.84 23.34
CA ILE A 186 -2.27 -13.12 22.75
C ILE A 186 -1.44 -12.47 23.86
N ILE A 187 -0.17 -12.84 23.91
CA ILE A 187 0.79 -12.28 24.87
C ILE A 187 1.85 -11.54 24.07
N ASP A 188 2.12 -10.32 24.50
CA ASP A 188 3.17 -9.50 23.95
C ASP A 188 3.89 -8.72 25.05
N THR A 189 5.19 -8.97 25.18
CA THR A 189 6.09 -8.31 26.15
C THR A 189 7.25 -7.63 25.45
N ARG A 190 7.24 -7.59 24.12
CA ARG A 190 8.31 -7.02 23.31
C ARG A 190 8.01 -5.57 23.00
N ALA A 191 9.04 -4.75 23.11
CA ALA A 191 8.95 -3.34 22.71
C ALA A 191 9.24 -3.18 21.21
N PRO A 192 8.64 -2.17 20.54
CA PRO A 192 8.91 -1.84 19.15
C PRO A 192 10.40 -1.68 18.84
N GLU A 193 10.81 -2.05 17.63
CA GLU A 193 12.19 -2.03 17.18
C GLU A 193 12.41 -0.90 16.15
N VAL A 194 13.39 -0.03 16.42
CA VAL A 194 13.87 0.96 15.44
C VAL A 194 15.00 0.37 14.62
N ARG A 195 15.01 0.62 13.32
CA ARG A 195 16.07 0.19 12.40
C ARG A 195 16.85 1.35 11.83
N LYS A 196 16.16 2.40 11.38
CA LYS A 196 16.77 3.59 10.80
C LYS A 196 15.89 4.81 11.08
N ILE A 197 16.49 5.95 11.09
CA ILE A 197 15.83 7.25 10.98
C ILE A 197 16.32 7.93 9.71
N ALA A 198 15.47 8.70 9.06
CA ALA A 198 15.89 9.59 8.00
C ALA A 198 15.44 11.02 8.31
N LEU A 199 16.31 11.97 8.01
CA LEU A 199 15.99 13.39 8.00
C LEU A 199 15.95 13.86 6.55
N LYS A 200 15.01 14.76 6.23
CA LYS A 200 14.76 15.27 4.89
C LYS A 200 14.62 16.78 4.90
N THR A 201 15.31 17.46 3.99
CA THR A 201 15.13 18.90 3.77
C THR A 201 13.78 19.16 3.09
N MET A 202 13.06 20.21 3.52
CA MET A 202 11.71 20.52 3.02
C MET A 202 11.68 21.73 2.09
N ASP A 203 12.76 22.46 1.97
CA ASP A 203 12.94 23.56 1.02
C ASP A 203 14.38 23.71 0.60
N LYS A 204 14.65 24.41 -0.51
CA LYS A 204 15.98 24.58 -1.11
C LYS A 204 17.03 25.28 -0.22
N HIS A 205 16.61 25.95 0.84
CA HIS A 205 17.51 26.63 1.78
C HIS A 205 17.89 25.76 2.97
N SER A 206 17.22 24.64 3.14
CA SER A 206 17.43 23.70 4.24
C SER A 206 18.62 22.80 4.00
N ARG A 207 19.33 22.40 5.06
CA ARG A 207 20.53 21.54 5.01
C ARG A 207 20.52 20.50 6.13
N ILE A 208 21.05 19.34 5.81
CA ILE A 208 21.39 18.27 6.76
C ILE A 208 22.84 17.90 6.47
N ASN A 209 23.74 18.06 7.47
CA ASN A 209 25.18 17.91 7.30
C ASN A 209 25.68 18.69 6.06
N ASN A 210 25.29 19.96 5.98
CA ASN A 210 25.58 20.89 4.88
C ASN A 210 25.03 20.52 3.49
N ARG A 211 24.17 19.50 3.37
CA ARG A 211 23.63 18.98 2.10
C ARG A 211 22.12 19.12 2.04
N PHE A 212 21.59 19.33 0.84
CA PHE A 212 20.17 19.20 0.54
C PHE A 212 19.84 17.75 0.18
N GLY A 213 18.70 17.25 0.65
CA GLY A 213 18.22 15.91 0.31
C GLY A 213 17.61 15.16 1.48
N ARG A 214 17.59 13.84 1.34
CA ARG A 214 17.12 12.90 2.36
C ARG A 214 18.30 12.01 2.78
N PHE A 215 18.57 11.93 4.08
CA PHE A 215 19.72 11.22 4.63
C PHE A 215 19.27 10.21 5.69
N GLU A 216 19.74 8.97 5.56
CA GLU A 216 19.46 7.89 6.50
C GLU A 216 20.59 7.74 7.51
N PHE A 217 20.21 7.52 8.77
CA PHE A 217 21.12 7.31 9.87
C PHE A 217 20.81 5.95 10.53
N ASN A 218 21.87 5.18 10.77
CA ASN A 218 21.77 3.93 11.49
C ASN A 218 21.67 4.21 12.99
N VAL A 219 20.89 3.39 13.70
CA VAL A 219 20.68 3.54 15.14
C VAL A 219 21.46 2.46 15.90
N ILE A 220 21.95 2.81 17.07
CA ILE A 220 22.61 1.90 18.00
C ILE A 220 21.62 1.53 19.11
N LYS A 221 21.41 0.22 19.31
CA LYS A 221 20.53 -0.29 20.36
C LYS A 221 21.26 -0.44 21.69
N SER A 222 20.68 0.13 22.75
CA SER A 222 21.15 0.00 24.13
C SER A 222 19.97 -0.34 25.05
N GLY A 223 19.77 -1.63 25.37
CA GLY A 223 18.60 -2.10 26.12
C GLY A 223 17.28 -1.86 25.35
N ASN A 224 16.35 -1.15 25.96
CA ASN A 224 15.06 -0.78 25.35
C ASN A 224 15.08 0.58 24.65
N HIS A 225 16.24 1.19 24.43
CA HIS A 225 16.35 2.45 23.73
C HIS A 225 17.36 2.37 22.57
N TYR A 226 17.29 3.37 21.73
CA TYR A 226 18.11 3.55 20.54
C TYR A 226 18.74 4.94 20.59
N ILE A 227 19.94 5.08 20.08
CA ILE A 227 20.66 6.36 20.02
C ILE A 227 21.32 6.55 18.66
N ILE A 228 21.57 7.80 18.34
CA ILE A 228 22.58 8.23 17.37
C ILE A 228 23.64 9.00 18.18
N GLU A 229 24.88 8.54 18.13
CA GLU A 229 25.95 9.08 18.98
C GLU A 229 26.40 10.46 18.54
N GLU A 230 26.57 10.64 17.23
CA GLU A 230 27.05 11.90 16.68
C GLU A 230 25.88 12.86 16.44
N PRO A 231 26.00 14.13 16.86
CA PRO A 231 24.99 15.13 16.55
C PRO A 231 24.83 15.34 15.05
N ILE A 232 23.58 15.40 14.58
CA ILE A 232 23.30 15.69 13.19
C ILE A 232 23.18 17.20 13.01
N GLN A 233 23.96 17.75 12.08
CA GLN A 233 23.88 19.17 11.75
C GLN A 233 22.64 19.44 10.90
N VAL A 234 21.86 20.46 11.28
CA VAL A 234 20.62 20.84 10.60
C VAL A 234 20.51 22.35 10.44
N TYR A 235 19.84 22.77 9.36
CA TYR A 235 19.47 24.16 9.11
C TYR A 235 18.18 24.20 8.28
N GLY A 236 17.31 25.18 8.54
CA GLY A 236 16.04 25.38 7.82
C GLY A 236 14.96 24.38 8.21
N SER A 237 14.10 24.04 7.29
CA SER A 237 12.92 23.19 7.50
C SER A 237 13.25 21.72 7.27
N ILE A 238 13.10 20.90 8.30
CA ILE A 238 13.50 19.48 8.30
C ILE A 238 12.29 18.61 8.66
N ALA A 239 12.06 17.57 7.88
CA ALA A 239 11.12 16.49 8.17
C ALA A 239 11.84 15.24 8.65
N VAL A 240 11.14 14.43 9.44
CA VAL A 240 11.68 13.20 10.04
C VAL A 240 10.89 12.00 9.56
N GLU A 241 11.60 10.91 9.22
CA GLU A 241 11.02 9.63 8.80
C GLU A 241 11.64 8.50 9.62
N LEU A 242 10.82 7.52 10.00
CA LEU A 242 11.22 6.43 10.89
C LEU A 242 10.97 5.07 10.25
N TYR A 243 12.00 4.24 10.11
CA TYR A 243 11.87 2.84 9.78
C TYR A 243 11.89 2.02 11.07
N ALA A 244 10.71 1.65 11.50
CA ALA A 244 10.46 0.89 12.72
C ALA A 244 9.30 -0.09 12.51
N TYR A 245 9.24 -1.13 13.32
CA TYR A 245 8.16 -2.11 13.37
C TYR A 245 8.14 -2.74 14.77
N ASP A 246 7.08 -3.45 15.05
CA ASP A 246 6.98 -4.25 16.24
C ASP A 246 7.04 -5.75 15.95
N ARG A 247 7.16 -6.59 16.97
CA ARG A 247 7.11 -8.05 16.91
C ARG A 247 6.55 -8.60 18.20
N GLN A 248 5.62 -9.52 18.07
CA GLN A 248 5.12 -10.24 19.24
C GLN A 248 6.03 -11.38 19.70
N ASP A 249 5.83 -11.82 20.93
CA ASP A 249 6.50 -13.00 21.49
C ASP A 249 6.28 -14.25 20.62
N TRP A 250 7.31 -15.10 20.53
CA TRP A 250 7.32 -16.39 19.80
C TRP A 250 7.01 -16.30 18.30
N THR A 251 7.05 -15.11 17.72
CA THR A 251 6.92 -14.91 16.27
C THR A 251 8.04 -14.03 15.74
N LYS A 252 8.34 -14.18 14.46
CA LYS A 252 9.29 -13.33 13.73
C LYS A 252 8.60 -12.37 12.74
N PHE A 253 7.28 -12.40 12.70
CA PHE A 253 6.53 -11.49 11.83
C PHE A 253 6.65 -10.06 12.34
N HIS A 254 6.71 -9.12 11.44
CA HIS A 254 6.59 -7.71 11.77
C HIS A 254 5.13 -7.40 12.05
N THR A 255 4.88 -6.57 13.04
CA THR A 255 3.56 -6.10 13.46
C THR A 255 3.53 -4.57 13.48
N GLY A 256 2.34 -3.99 13.60
CA GLY A 256 2.14 -2.55 13.61
C GLY A 256 2.55 -1.89 14.93
N ILE A 257 3.02 -0.66 14.85
CA ILE A 257 3.23 0.22 15.99
C ILE A 257 1.94 1.03 16.20
N ASN A 258 1.39 1.00 17.41
CA ASN A 258 0.12 1.67 17.71
C ASN A 258 0.27 3.17 17.88
N GLU A 259 1.31 3.61 18.58
CA GLU A 259 1.56 5.02 18.87
C GLU A 259 3.02 5.40 18.62
N ILE A 260 3.23 6.52 17.93
CA ILE A 260 4.55 7.15 17.74
C ILE A 260 4.44 8.61 18.16
N VAL A 261 5.35 9.05 19.03
CA VAL A 261 5.43 10.43 19.53
C VAL A 261 6.81 10.98 19.25
N MET A 262 6.90 12.15 18.66
CA MET A 262 8.17 12.88 18.47
C MET A 262 8.15 14.16 19.29
N GLU A 263 9.18 14.33 20.10
CA GLU A 263 9.40 15.49 20.96
C GLU A 263 10.74 16.15 20.64
N ILE A 264 10.76 17.47 20.69
CA ILE A 264 11.97 18.30 20.62
C ILE A 264 12.04 19.09 21.93
N ASP A 265 13.15 18.98 22.68
CA ASP A 265 13.38 19.66 23.96
C ASP A 265 12.21 19.47 24.94
N ASN A 266 11.67 18.24 25.01
CA ASN A 266 10.48 17.84 25.77
C ASN A 266 9.16 18.52 25.34
N GLN A 267 9.09 19.06 24.11
CA GLN A 267 7.85 19.55 23.53
C GLN A 267 7.37 18.62 22.43
N GLU A 268 6.14 18.12 22.55
CA GLU A 268 5.52 17.28 21.54
C GLU A 268 5.28 18.07 20.25
N VAL A 269 5.82 17.56 19.13
CA VAL A 269 5.70 18.18 17.80
C VAL A 269 4.89 17.31 16.84
N PHE A 270 4.86 16.01 17.10
CA PHE A 270 4.09 15.05 16.31
C PHE A 270 3.64 13.87 17.18
N ARG A 271 2.41 13.45 17.01
CA ARG A 271 1.86 12.21 17.58
C ARG A 271 0.97 11.53 16.55
N GLN A 272 1.14 10.23 16.43
CA GLN A 272 0.28 9.33 15.70
C GLN A 272 -0.29 8.30 16.68
N VAL A 273 -1.62 8.07 16.64
CA VAL A 273 -2.27 6.98 17.40
C VAL A 273 -3.27 6.27 16.50
N ILE A 274 -2.93 5.06 16.05
CA ILE A 274 -3.77 4.27 15.15
C ILE A 274 -4.75 3.43 15.97
N ARG A 275 -5.96 3.95 16.21
CA ARG A 275 -7.07 3.27 16.89
C ARG A 275 -8.13 2.77 15.93
N GLU A 276 -8.34 3.53 14.84
CA GLU A 276 -9.28 3.14 13.79
C GLU A 276 -8.74 3.51 12.41
N ILE A 277 -9.12 2.71 11.41
CA ILE A 277 -8.77 2.94 10.01
C ILE A 277 -10.04 2.92 9.16
N PRO A 278 -10.49 4.08 8.66
CA PRO A 278 -11.62 4.15 7.73
C PRO A 278 -11.24 3.58 6.36
N PHE A 279 -11.99 2.60 5.84
CA PHE A 279 -11.75 2.04 4.50
C PHE A 279 -11.78 3.07 3.38
N SER A 280 -12.63 4.09 3.50
CA SER A 280 -12.74 5.18 2.51
C SER A 280 -11.45 5.99 2.38
N LYS A 281 -10.60 5.98 3.41
CA LYS A 281 -9.33 6.69 3.47
C LYS A 281 -8.10 5.78 3.23
N SER A 282 -8.29 4.48 2.94
CA SER A 282 -7.20 3.49 2.88
C SER A 282 -6.06 3.88 1.94
N ARG A 283 -6.34 4.58 0.85
CA ARG A 283 -5.32 5.07 -0.10
C ARG A 283 -4.38 6.12 0.50
N ASN A 284 -4.77 6.83 1.57
CA ASN A 284 -3.88 7.76 2.28
C ASN A 284 -2.67 7.06 2.92
N PHE A 285 -2.66 5.73 2.97
CA PHE A 285 -1.48 4.94 3.31
C PHE A 285 -0.23 5.39 2.54
N TYR A 286 -0.36 5.64 1.23
CA TYR A 286 0.76 6.06 0.39
C TYR A 286 1.27 7.47 0.73
N ASN A 287 0.45 8.29 1.40
CA ASN A 287 0.86 9.60 1.87
C ASN A 287 1.38 9.57 3.33
N HIS A 288 1.06 8.50 4.07
CA HIS A 288 1.58 8.25 5.41
C HIS A 288 3.05 7.78 5.40
N ILE A 289 3.45 7.01 4.41
CA ILE A 289 4.81 6.49 4.25
C ILE A 289 5.62 7.29 3.23
N ASN A 290 6.94 7.16 3.27
CA ASN A 290 7.76 7.58 2.14
C ASN A 290 7.57 6.59 0.98
N TYR A 291 6.72 6.97 0.03
CA TYR A 291 6.35 6.11 -1.09
C TYR A 291 7.52 5.89 -2.07
N ARG A 292 8.36 6.91 -2.30
CA ARG A 292 9.55 6.79 -3.12
C ARG A 292 10.49 5.72 -2.55
N GLN A 293 10.77 5.74 -1.25
CA GLN A 293 11.60 4.73 -0.60
C GLN A 293 10.98 3.33 -0.63
N LEU A 294 9.66 3.23 -0.50
CA LEU A 294 8.97 1.95 -0.70
C LEU A 294 9.24 1.39 -2.10
N LYS A 295 9.19 2.22 -3.14
CA LYS A 295 9.42 1.79 -4.54
C LYS A 295 10.88 1.43 -4.81
N GLU A 296 11.82 2.23 -4.34
CA GLU A 296 13.25 2.05 -4.58
C GLU A 296 13.86 0.90 -3.79
N THR A 297 13.45 0.73 -2.52
CA THR A 297 14.14 -0.18 -1.59
C THR A 297 13.24 -1.24 -0.96
N GLY A 298 11.92 -1.12 -1.10
CA GLY A 298 10.94 -1.93 -0.40
C GLY A 298 10.77 -1.58 1.09
N LEU A 299 11.54 -0.62 1.63
CA LEU A 299 11.46 -0.20 3.02
C LEU A 299 10.29 0.77 3.25
N ARG A 300 9.62 0.64 4.38
CA ARG A 300 8.44 1.43 4.73
C ARG A 300 8.78 2.35 5.89
N PHE A 301 9.18 3.59 5.57
CA PHE A 301 9.41 4.63 6.56
C PHE A 301 8.09 5.32 6.91
N HIS A 302 7.74 5.36 8.19
CA HIS A 302 6.70 6.26 8.69
C HIS A 302 7.15 7.71 8.54
N LYS A 303 6.32 8.57 7.97
CA LYS A 303 6.53 10.01 8.05
C LYS A 303 6.08 10.51 9.42
N LEU A 304 6.96 11.18 10.14
CA LEU A 304 6.63 11.84 11.41
C LEU A 304 6.22 13.30 11.16
N TYR A 305 5.54 13.52 10.06
CA TYR A 305 4.93 14.77 9.63
C TYR A 305 3.72 14.46 8.74
N VAL A 306 2.84 15.46 8.55
CA VAL A 306 1.62 15.26 7.78
C VAL A 306 1.69 16.05 6.49
N ASP A 307 1.83 15.35 5.36
CA ASP A 307 1.80 15.95 4.03
C ASP A 307 0.43 16.57 3.70
N ASN A 308 0.44 17.52 2.81
CA ASN A 308 -0.77 18.01 2.20
C ASN A 308 -1.53 16.86 1.53
N GLY A 309 -2.86 16.89 1.61
CA GLY A 309 -3.70 15.84 1.05
C GLY A 309 -3.78 14.55 1.86
N ASN A 310 -3.08 14.39 2.99
CA ASN A 310 -3.33 13.29 3.93
C ASN A 310 -4.65 13.56 4.68
N GLU A 311 -5.59 12.61 4.60
CA GLU A 311 -6.93 12.72 5.18
C GLU A 311 -7.13 11.87 6.44
N PHE A 312 -6.09 11.20 6.95
CA PHE A 312 -6.18 10.50 8.22
C PHE A 312 -6.27 11.51 9.37
N ASP A 313 -7.05 11.17 10.39
CA ASP A 313 -7.36 11.99 11.55
C ASP A 313 -6.75 11.47 12.87
N PHE A 314 -5.84 10.51 12.77
CA PHE A 314 -5.15 9.94 13.93
C PHE A 314 -3.81 10.63 14.26
N TYR A 315 -3.57 11.83 13.71
CA TYR A 315 -2.41 12.65 14.01
C TYR A 315 -2.76 13.81 14.93
N THR A 316 -1.82 14.15 15.81
CA THR A 316 -1.75 15.43 16.53
C THR A 316 -0.40 16.05 16.21
N THR A 317 -0.37 17.32 15.80
CA THR A 317 0.88 17.97 15.37
C THR A 317 0.95 19.41 15.88
N ASN A 318 2.18 19.95 15.86
CA ASN A 318 2.38 21.40 15.95
C ASN A 318 1.72 22.12 14.75
N LYS A 319 1.80 23.46 14.72
CA LYS A 319 1.27 24.29 13.63
C LYS A 319 1.87 23.97 12.25
N ASP A 320 3.09 23.44 12.22
CA ASP A 320 3.87 23.15 11.02
C ASP A 320 3.77 21.66 10.63
N LYS A 321 2.73 20.96 11.12
CA LYS A 321 2.39 19.57 10.77
C LYS A 321 3.50 18.56 11.04
N GLY A 322 4.32 18.77 12.08
CA GLY A 322 5.45 17.90 12.43
C GLY A 322 6.77 18.28 11.73
N ILE A 323 6.77 19.28 10.84
CA ILE A 323 7.99 19.85 10.28
C ILE A 323 8.68 20.70 11.32
N LEU A 324 10.01 20.58 11.40
CA LEU A 324 10.87 21.28 12.36
C LEU A 324 11.62 22.39 11.62
N THR A 325 11.77 23.57 12.26
CA THR A 325 12.51 24.69 11.68
C THR A 325 13.67 25.07 12.59
N PHE A 326 14.87 25.13 12.03
CA PHE A 326 16.12 25.45 12.71
C PHE A 326 16.78 26.66 12.03
N ASP A 327 16.70 27.83 12.66
CA ASP A 327 17.15 29.12 12.12
C ASP A 327 18.15 29.86 13.02
N THR A 328 18.42 29.33 14.22
CA THR A 328 19.34 29.91 15.21
C THR A 328 20.30 28.86 15.70
N GLU A 329 21.56 29.25 15.95
CA GLU A 329 22.57 28.33 16.49
C GLU A 329 22.20 27.86 17.89
N CYS A 330 21.86 26.58 17.99
CA CYS A 330 21.61 25.90 19.26
C CYS A 330 21.67 24.37 19.09
N GLU A 331 21.65 23.67 20.20
CA GLU A 331 21.55 22.22 20.22
C GLU A 331 20.14 21.86 20.72
N HIS A 332 19.55 20.86 20.07
CA HIS A 332 18.25 20.33 20.39
C HIS A 332 18.33 18.84 20.67
N GLU A 333 17.57 18.37 21.63
CA GLU A 333 17.39 16.95 21.89
C GLU A 333 16.08 16.48 21.22
N MET A 334 16.17 15.49 20.35
CA MET A 334 15.00 14.83 19.77
C MET A 334 14.80 13.47 20.44
N VAL A 335 13.56 13.21 20.87
CA VAL A 335 13.14 11.91 21.40
C VAL A 335 11.93 11.42 20.60
N ILE A 336 12.03 10.18 20.07
CA ILE A 336 10.91 9.54 19.38
C ILE A 336 10.53 8.30 20.18
N THR A 337 9.37 8.33 20.81
CA THR A 337 8.83 7.25 21.64
C THR A 337 7.79 6.45 20.85
N MET A 338 7.87 5.11 20.93
CA MET A 338 6.95 4.19 20.27
C MET A 338 6.30 3.27 21.28
N HIS A 339 5.00 3.03 21.12
CA HIS A 339 4.25 2.07 21.90
C HIS A 339 3.49 1.10 20.99
N ASP A 340 3.46 -0.17 21.36
CA ASP A 340 2.50 -1.13 20.82
C ASP A 340 1.13 -1.02 21.51
N THR A 341 0.19 -1.90 21.17
CA THR A 341 -1.14 -1.94 21.80
C THR A 341 -1.08 -2.39 23.26
N TYR A 342 -0.11 -3.22 23.64
CA TYR A 342 0.08 -3.73 25.02
C TYR A 342 0.89 -2.78 25.91
N ARG A 343 1.23 -1.58 25.39
CA ARG A 343 2.02 -0.56 26.07
C ARG A 343 3.47 -0.92 26.34
N ASN A 344 4.00 -1.95 25.65
CA ASN A 344 5.44 -2.08 25.58
C ASN A 344 6.00 -0.91 24.77
N TRP A 345 7.12 -0.36 25.21
CA TRP A 345 7.65 0.87 24.63
C TRP A 345 9.15 0.84 24.44
N SER A 346 9.59 1.58 23.46
CA SER A 346 10.99 1.92 23.22
C SER A 346 11.09 3.37 22.75
N PHE A 347 12.29 3.93 22.76
CA PHE A 347 12.53 5.27 22.24
C PHE A 347 13.85 5.36 21.49
N LEU A 348 13.90 6.30 20.56
CA LEU A 348 15.12 6.75 19.88
C LEU A 348 15.45 8.16 20.38
N LYS A 349 16.71 8.37 20.78
CA LYS A 349 17.24 9.67 21.19
C LYS A 349 18.38 10.09 20.28
N LEU A 350 18.39 11.34 19.84
CA LEU A 350 19.47 11.94 19.08
C LEU A 350 19.58 13.45 19.37
N ASN A 351 20.76 13.98 19.09
CA ASN A 351 21.02 15.41 19.22
C ASN A 351 21.07 16.04 17.81
N LEU A 352 20.43 17.18 17.66
CA LEU A 352 20.49 18.04 16.49
C LEU A 352 21.28 19.28 16.82
N ARG A 353 22.21 19.65 15.96
CA ARG A 353 22.98 20.89 16.10
C ARG A 353 22.61 21.82 14.95
N CYS A 354 21.94 22.91 15.25
CA CYS A 354 21.70 23.94 14.27
C CYS A 354 22.99 24.72 14.02
N ILE A 355 23.40 24.78 12.77
CA ILE A 355 24.53 25.58 12.32
C ILE A 355 24.03 26.58 11.29
N LEU A 356 24.44 27.85 11.43
CA LEU A 356 24.25 28.80 10.34
C LEU A 356 25.10 28.36 9.16
N LEU A 357 24.58 28.51 7.93
CA LEU A 357 25.29 28.17 6.71
C LEU A 357 26.62 28.91 6.67
N SER A 358 27.72 28.23 6.96
CA SER A 358 29.08 28.70 6.80
C SER A 358 29.67 28.08 5.52
N GLU A 359 30.79 28.63 5.07
CA GLU A 359 31.55 28.12 3.93
C GLU A 359 31.57 26.59 3.88
N PRO A 360 31.53 25.96 2.68
CA PRO A 360 31.46 24.50 2.53
C PRO A 360 32.66 23.86 3.26
N THR A 361 32.38 23.04 4.26
CA THR A 361 33.41 22.15 4.82
C THR A 361 33.62 21.04 3.79
N ALA A 362 34.88 20.77 3.45
CA ALA A 362 35.27 19.64 2.61
C ALA A 362 34.76 18.35 3.26
N ASP A 363 33.63 17.85 2.78
CA ASP A 363 33.06 16.59 3.23
C ASP A 363 32.90 15.65 2.04
N THR A 364 32.97 14.38 2.30
CA THR A 364 33.03 13.28 1.33
C THR A 364 32.09 13.48 0.13
N GLY A 365 32.68 13.55 -1.07
CA GLY A 365 32.03 13.79 -2.34
C GLY A 365 30.89 12.84 -2.67
N ILE A 366 30.21 13.10 -3.78
CA ILE A 366 29.23 12.16 -4.35
C ILE A 366 30.04 11.06 -5.04
N PRO A 367 30.10 9.82 -4.52
CA PRO A 367 30.94 8.79 -5.12
C PRO A 367 30.45 8.46 -6.54
N GLY A 368 31.38 8.48 -7.52
CA GLY A 368 31.16 7.98 -8.87
C GLY A 368 30.37 8.91 -9.79
N LEU A 369 30.35 10.22 -9.54
CA LEU A 369 29.79 11.18 -10.49
C LEU A 369 30.88 11.62 -11.49
N ASP A 370 30.85 11.02 -12.68
CA ASP A 370 31.81 11.33 -13.76
C ASP A 370 31.27 12.40 -14.73
N GLU A 371 29.95 12.62 -14.76
CA GLU A 371 29.25 13.56 -15.64
C GLU A 371 28.21 14.37 -14.87
N SER A 372 27.88 15.56 -15.38
CA SER A 372 26.79 16.39 -14.83
C SER A 372 25.44 15.67 -14.99
N THR A 373 24.58 15.77 -13.98
CA THR A 373 23.28 15.12 -13.97
C THR A 373 22.25 15.93 -13.15
N TYR A 374 21.00 15.53 -13.19
CA TYR A 374 19.98 16.15 -12.36
C TYR A 374 18.98 15.11 -11.80
N GLU A 375 18.32 15.50 -10.72
CA GLU A 375 17.18 14.78 -10.17
C GLU A 375 16.13 15.74 -9.60
N ILE A 376 14.91 15.23 -9.40
CA ILE A 376 13.84 15.99 -8.74
C ILE A 376 13.55 15.33 -7.39
N LEU A 377 13.64 16.15 -6.32
CA LEU A 377 13.18 15.76 -4.99
C LEU A 377 12.07 16.70 -4.56
N ASP A 378 10.85 16.17 -4.44
CA ASP A 378 9.61 16.93 -4.22
C ASP A 378 9.48 18.09 -5.24
N ASN A 379 9.55 19.34 -4.77
CA ASN A 379 9.45 20.54 -5.60
C ASN A 379 10.82 21.14 -5.99
N THR A 380 11.90 20.44 -5.73
CA THR A 380 13.26 20.96 -5.99
C THR A 380 13.95 20.15 -7.08
N LEU A 381 14.34 20.82 -8.15
CA LEU A 381 15.26 20.29 -9.14
C LEU A 381 16.68 20.50 -8.62
N ILE A 382 17.42 19.42 -8.51
CA ILE A 382 18.79 19.38 -8.06
C ILE A 382 19.67 19.13 -9.29
N VAL A 383 20.60 20.03 -9.56
CA VAL A 383 21.56 19.88 -10.66
C VAL A 383 22.94 19.70 -10.07
N TYR A 384 23.61 18.63 -10.45
CA TYR A 384 24.98 18.31 -10.08
C TYR A 384 25.89 18.61 -11.26
N SER A 385 26.89 19.47 -11.05
CA SER A 385 27.88 19.85 -12.08
C SER A 385 29.29 19.48 -11.64
N VAL A 386 29.94 18.62 -12.39
CA VAL A 386 31.34 18.25 -12.13
C VAL A 386 32.22 19.43 -12.49
N ILE A 387 33.03 19.89 -11.51
CA ILE A 387 34.02 20.95 -11.70
C ILE A 387 35.22 20.34 -12.42
N PRO A 388 35.66 20.88 -13.58
CA PRO A 388 36.87 20.41 -14.28
C PRO A 388 38.13 20.48 -13.39
N GLU A 389 39.10 19.61 -13.63
CA GLU A 389 40.44 19.71 -12.98
C GLU A 389 41.01 21.11 -13.16
N ASN A 390 41.40 21.76 -12.05
CA ASN A 390 41.83 23.17 -11.99
C ASN A 390 40.75 24.21 -12.31
N GLY A 391 39.46 23.81 -12.38
CA GLY A 391 38.33 24.70 -12.50
C GLY A 391 37.98 25.41 -11.19
N ARG A 392 37.04 26.32 -11.27
CA ARG A 392 36.40 26.98 -10.10
C ARG A 392 34.91 26.82 -10.23
N SER A 393 34.22 26.83 -9.09
CA SER A 393 32.76 26.97 -9.05
C SER A 393 32.34 28.21 -9.87
N VAL A 394 31.36 28.03 -10.75
CA VAL A 394 30.83 29.09 -11.61
C VAL A 394 29.31 29.10 -11.50
N PRO A 395 28.64 30.25 -11.56
CA PRO A 395 27.20 30.31 -11.59
C PRO A 395 26.62 29.53 -12.80
N ALA A 396 25.55 28.81 -12.57
CA ALA A 396 24.76 28.16 -13.64
C ALA A 396 23.72 29.12 -14.22
N VAL A 397 23.44 28.99 -15.51
CA VAL A 397 22.37 29.77 -16.17
C VAL A 397 21.19 28.85 -16.44
N PHE A 398 20.10 29.01 -15.70
CA PHE A 398 18.84 28.29 -15.94
C PHE A 398 17.98 29.07 -16.95
N PHE A 399 17.41 28.38 -17.92
CA PHE A 399 16.49 28.93 -18.92
C PHE A 399 15.08 28.45 -18.64
N SER A 400 14.10 29.35 -18.67
CA SER A 400 12.67 29.04 -18.55
C SER A 400 11.91 29.92 -19.54
N GLY A 401 11.46 29.36 -20.66
CA GLY A 401 10.90 30.07 -21.78
C GLY A 401 11.87 31.12 -22.36
N LEU A 402 11.51 32.37 -22.30
CA LEU A 402 12.33 33.49 -22.78
C LEU A 402 13.24 34.13 -21.71
N SER A 403 13.18 33.61 -20.49
CA SER A 403 13.93 34.13 -19.33
C SER A 403 15.15 33.29 -19.01
N SER A 404 16.20 33.94 -18.54
CA SER A 404 17.38 33.26 -18.00
C SER A 404 17.69 33.75 -16.59
N TYR A 405 18.18 32.84 -15.75
CA TYR A 405 18.44 33.09 -14.34
C TYR A 405 19.84 32.61 -14.00
N LEU A 406 20.67 33.53 -13.51
CA LEU A 406 22.01 33.20 -13.01
C LEU A 406 21.90 32.77 -11.55
N ILE A 407 22.36 31.54 -11.25
CA ILE A 407 22.25 30.94 -9.93
C ILE A 407 23.62 30.45 -9.48
N ASP A 408 24.07 30.92 -8.33
CA ASP A 408 25.28 30.44 -7.69
C ASP A 408 25.09 29.01 -7.16
N ALA A 409 26.18 28.25 -7.07
CA ALA A 409 26.13 26.93 -6.43
C ALA A 409 25.59 27.07 -5.00
N SER A 410 24.61 26.26 -4.67
CA SER A 410 24.02 26.24 -3.33
C SER A 410 24.98 25.67 -2.28
N TYR A 411 25.85 24.77 -2.73
CA TYR A 411 27.01 24.23 -2.02
C TYR A 411 27.87 23.42 -2.99
N THR A 412 29.11 23.12 -2.56
CA THR A 412 30.06 22.32 -3.32
C THR A 412 30.45 21.07 -2.51
N LEU A 413 30.50 19.92 -3.13
CA LEU A 413 30.91 18.64 -2.55
C LEU A 413 32.15 18.15 -3.33
N ASP A 414 33.35 18.24 -2.74
CA ASP A 414 34.61 17.95 -3.41
C ASP A 414 34.77 18.71 -4.75
N ASN A 415 34.52 18.00 -5.86
CA ASN A 415 34.60 18.53 -7.22
C ASN A 415 33.23 18.69 -7.90
N VAL A 416 32.11 18.69 -7.13
CA VAL A 416 30.73 18.80 -7.67
C VAL A 416 30.04 20.01 -7.09
N ASP A 417 29.67 20.96 -7.94
CA ASP A 417 28.78 22.05 -7.60
C ASP A 417 27.30 21.57 -7.64
N VAL A 418 26.52 21.96 -6.64
CA VAL A 418 25.11 21.62 -6.54
C VAL A 418 24.26 22.88 -6.63
N TYR A 419 23.36 22.91 -7.63
CA TYR A 419 22.42 24.00 -7.85
C TYR A 419 21.01 23.52 -7.55
N LEU A 420 20.22 24.34 -6.85
CA LEU A 420 18.88 24.03 -6.42
C LEU A 420 17.88 25.03 -7.03
N TRP A 421 16.96 24.51 -7.84
CA TRP A 421 15.87 25.28 -8.41
C TRP A 421 14.53 24.83 -7.80
N ASP A 422 13.75 25.78 -7.31
CA ASP A 422 12.41 25.51 -6.83
C ASP A 422 11.42 25.52 -8.00
N LEU A 423 10.91 24.35 -8.35
CA LEU A 423 10.00 24.14 -9.49
C LEU A 423 8.64 24.84 -9.32
N THR A 424 8.30 25.31 -8.13
CA THR A 424 7.09 26.10 -7.90
C THR A 424 7.17 27.51 -8.50
N PHE A 425 8.38 28.02 -8.75
CA PHE A 425 8.59 29.30 -9.45
C PHE A 425 8.46 29.19 -10.98
N GLY A 426 8.51 27.99 -11.52
CA GLY A 426 8.41 27.71 -12.94
C GLY A 426 9.30 26.53 -13.35
N LEU A 427 8.95 25.90 -14.46
CA LEU A 427 9.70 24.79 -15.02
C LEU A 427 10.86 25.34 -15.86
N PRO A 428 12.13 25.00 -15.54
CA PRO A 428 13.23 25.34 -16.42
C PRO A 428 13.26 24.36 -17.59
N ASP A 429 13.60 24.86 -18.77
CA ASP A 429 13.78 24.05 -19.98
C ASP A 429 15.15 23.41 -20.03
N SER A 430 16.17 24.16 -19.53
CA SER A 430 17.56 23.75 -19.60
C SER A 430 18.43 24.53 -18.61
N VAL A 431 19.64 24.06 -18.42
CA VAL A 431 20.70 24.73 -17.67
C VAL A 431 21.98 24.78 -18.51
N GLU A 432 22.71 25.88 -18.46
CA GLU A 432 24.05 26.01 -19.02
C GLU A 432 25.07 25.97 -17.89
N LEU A 433 25.98 25.01 -17.98
CA LEU A 433 27.04 24.70 -17.03
C LEU A 433 28.38 24.69 -17.76
N CYS A 434 29.30 25.57 -17.42
CA CYS A 434 30.65 25.63 -18.05
C CYS A 434 30.62 25.60 -19.59
N ASN A 435 29.69 26.33 -20.23
CA ASN A 435 29.44 26.37 -21.68
C ASN A 435 28.82 25.06 -22.28
N THR A 436 28.39 24.13 -21.44
CA THR A 436 27.58 22.97 -21.89
C THR A 436 26.14 23.17 -21.48
N LYS A 437 25.22 22.96 -22.41
CA LYS A 437 23.78 23.10 -22.16
C LYS A 437 23.11 21.75 -21.99
N GLU A 438 22.47 21.54 -20.83
CA GLU A 438 21.71 20.34 -20.48
C GLU A 438 20.21 20.67 -20.51
N TYR A 439 19.40 19.80 -21.10
CA TYR A 439 17.94 19.94 -21.18
C TYR A 439 17.24 19.05 -20.15
N PHE A 440 16.17 19.56 -19.57
CA PHE A 440 15.38 18.82 -18.60
C PHE A 440 14.16 18.17 -19.27
N SER A 441 13.88 16.93 -18.89
CA SER A 441 12.65 16.24 -19.30
C SER A 441 11.54 16.47 -18.26
N ILE A 442 10.94 17.67 -18.29
CA ILE A 442 9.80 18.03 -17.45
C ILE A 442 8.73 18.65 -18.35
N ASP A 443 7.71 17.88 -18.71
CA ASP A 443 6.69 18.31 -19.66
C ASP A 443 5.61 19.18 -19.02
N ALA A 444 5.25 18.88 -17.75
CA ALA A 444 4.20 19.61 -17.07
C ALA A 444 4.30 19.54 -15.54
N MET A 445 3.83 20.60 -14.88
CA MET A 445 3.50 20.60 -13.46
C MET A 445 2.00 20.32 -13.30
N ILE A 446 1.67 19.15 -12.72
CA ILE A 446 0.28 18.71 -12.53
C ILE A 446 -0.15 18.99 -11.08
N PRO A 447 -1.08 19.91 -10.83
CA PRO A 447 -1.52 20.27 -9.49
C PRO A 447 -2.42 19.18 -8.87
N SER A 448 -2.28 18.91 -7.57
CA SER A 448 -3.05 17.87 -6.87
C SER A 448 -4.53 18.20 -6.64
N VAL A 449 -4.88 19.49 -6.51
CA VAL A 449 -6.22 19.93 -6.06
C VAL A 449 -7.09 20.53 -7.17
N LYS A 450 -6.62 20.47 -8.42
CA LYS A 450 -7.32 21.01 -9.60
C LYS A 450 -7.50 19.92 -10.64
N GLU A 451 -8.51 20.09 -11.48
CA GLU A 451 -8.60 19.32 -12.71
C GLU A 451 -7.51 19.79 -13.66
N TYR A 452 -6.88 18.86 -14.35
CA TYR A 452 -5.84 19.16 -15.31
C TYR A 452 -5.95 18.24 -16.52
N GLN A 453 -5.75 18.80 -17.71
CA GLN A 453 -5.70 18.07 -18.97
C GLN A 453 -4.29 18.20 -19.53
N PHE A 454 -3.63 17.08 -19.71
CA PHE A 454 -2.32 16.99 -20.31
C PHE A 454 -2.43 16.49 -21.75
N TYR A 455 -1.67 17.06 -22.65
CA TYR A 455 -1.63 16.70 -24.07
C TYR A 455 -0.18 16.66 -24.55
N SER A 456 0.21 15.55 -25.15
CA SER A 456 1.42 15.42 -25.94
C SER A 456 1.08 14.74 -27.28
N HIS A 457 2.07 14.47 -28.10
CA HIS A 457 1.86 13.81 -29.39
C HIS A 457 1.24 12.41 -29.24
N ASN A 458 1.78 11.61 -28.31
CA ASN A 458 1.41 10.20 -28.15
C ASN A 458 0.62 9.91 -26.86
N ILE A 459 0.48 10.86 -25.93
CA ILE A 459 -0.20 10.67 -24.66
C ILE A 459 -1.10 11.86 -24.34
N GLU A 460 -2.37 11.58 -24.04
CA GLU A 460 -3.28 12.51 -23.39
C GLU A 460 -3.65 11.98 -22.01
N ALA A 461 -3.76 12.84 -21.00
CA ALA A 461 -4.16 12.42 -19.66
C ALA A 461 -5.10 13.43 -18.99
N SER A 462 -6.12 12.90 -18.31
CA SER A 462 -7.12 13.68 -17.57
C SER A 462 -7.00 13.40 -16.08
N PHE A 463 -6.67 14.44 -15.33
CA PHE A 463 -6.53 14.41 -13.89
C PHE A 463 -7.74 15.07 -13.25
N SER A 464 -8.42 14.36 -12.36
CA SER A 464 -9.46 14.94 -11.50
C SER A 464 -8.83 15.66 -10.31
N LYS A 465 -9.62 16.47 -9.59
CA LYS A 465 -9.20 17.12 -8.32
C LYS A 465 -8.70 16.15 -7.22
N ARG A 466 -8.91 14.86 -7.39
CA ARG A 466 -8.53 13.83 -6.42
C ARG A 466 -7.60 12.77 -7.02
N SER A 467 -7.07 12.97 -8.21
CA SER A 467 -6.19 11.99 -8.84
C SER A 467 -4.87 11.85 -8.09
N LEU A 468 -4.31 12.95 -7.58
CA LEU A 468 -3.00 13.02 -6.95
C LEU A 468 -3.09 13.36 -5.46
N PHE A 469 -2.06 13.01 -4.69
CA PHE A 469 -1.90 13.44 -3.31
C PHE A 469 -1.23 14.80 -3.22
N ASP A 470 -0.22 15.04 -4.04
CA ASP A 470 0.52 16.29 -4.13
C ASP A 470 0.74 16.68 -5.60
N THR A 471 1.26 17.88 -5.83
CA THR A 471 1.70 18.33 -7.15
C THR A 471 2.84 17.44 -7.64
N ILE A 472 2.81 17.04 -8.90
CA ILE A 472 3.87 16.26 -9.52
C ILE A 472 4.47 16.99 -10.72
N PHE A 473 5.69 16.63 -11.06
CA PHE A 473 6.39 17.09 -12.26
C PHE A 473 6.40 15.91 -13.23
N LEU A 474 5.54 16.00 -14.24
CA LEU A 474 5.33 14.94 -15.20
C LEU A 474 6.37 15.05 -16.32
N ASP A 475 6.98 13.92 -16.63
CA ASP A 475 7.73 13.66 -17.84
C ASP A 475 7.02 12.60 -18.67
N VAL A 476 7.08 12.69 -19.97
CA VAL A 476 6.54 11.68 -20.88
C VAL A 476 7.56 11.34 -21.95
N GLY A 477 7.57 10.08 -22.35
CA GLY A 477 8.44 9.61 -23.41
C GLY A 477 7.73 8.66 -24.37
N TYR A 478 8.31 8.51 -25.56
CA TYR A 478 7.80 7.60 -26.56
C TYR A 478 8.95 6.94 -27.31
N ASP A 479 8.93 5.61 -27.37
CA ASP A 479 9.84 4.80 -28.17
C ASP A 479 9.03 4.07 -29.24
N PRO A 480 9.18 4.41 -30.54
CA PRO A 480 8.43 3.79 -31.63
C PRO A 480 8.90 2.39 -31.97
N ASP A 481 10.03 1.93 -31.45
CA ASP A 481 10.62 0.62 -31.79
C ASP A 481 11.02 -0.21 -30.57
N PHE A 482 10.19 -0.20 -29.55
CA PHE A 482 10.39 -0.96 -28.35
C PHE A 482 10.50 -2.48 -28.66
N ASN A 483 11.66 -3.07 -28.32
CA ASN A 483 11.99 -4.49 -28.56
C ASN A 483 11.84 -4.95 -30.03
N GLY A 484 11.95 -4.04 -31.00
CA GLY A 484 11.88 -4.34 -32.43
C GLY A 484 10.49 -4.65 -32.98
N THR A 485 9.44 -4.58 -32.16
CA THR A 485 8.07 -4.96 -32.58
C THR A 485 6.97 -4.04 -32.08
N GLY A 486 7.13 -3.44 -30.91
CA GLY A 486 6.11 -2.64 -30.24
C GLY A 486 6.41 -1.16 -30.19
N GLU A 487 5.60 -0.43 -29.45
CA GLU A 487 5.77 0.95 -29.05
C GLU A 487 5.77 1.03 -27.54
N LEU A 488 6.59 1.90 -26.96
CA LEU A 488 6.60 2.14 -25.51
C LEU A 488 6.20 3.59 -25.23
N PHE A 489 5.26 3.75 -24.34
CA PHE A 489 4.76 5.03 -23.84
C PHE A 489 5.20 5.19 -22.41
N LEU A 490 6.05 6.14 -22.12
CA LEU A 490 6.47 6.50 -20.77
C LEU A 490 5.55 7.60 -20.24
N PHE A 491 4.87 7.36 -19.15
CA PHE A 491 3.91 8.25 -18.52
C PHE A 491 4.27 8.47 -17.06
N GLY A 492 5.15 9.44 -16.82
CA GLY A 492 5.62 9.81 -15.50
C GLY A 492 6.39 8.73 -14.74
N SER A 493 6.88 9.09 -13.56
CA SER A 493 7.63 8.19 -12.69
C SER A 493 6.69 7.40 -11.76
N ASP A 494 6.91 6.10 -11.63
CA ASP A 494 6.18 5.21 -10.71
C ASP A 494 6.47 5.50 -9.22
N GLN A 495 7.37 6.42 -8.93
CA GLN A 495 7.67 6.94 -7.59
C GLN A 495 6.61 7.90 -7.06
N TYR A 496 5.68 8.37 -7.91
CA TYR A 496 4.56 9.21 -7.50
C TYR A 496 3.32 8.36 -7.14
N PRO A 497 2.79 8.46 -5.91
CA PRO A 497 1.57 7.75 -5.54
C PRO A 497 0.34 8.40 -6.18
N VAL A 498 -0.55 7.60 -6.74
CA VAL A 498 -1.81 8.05 -7.32
C VAL A 498 -2.97 7.75 -6.38
N ARG A 499 -3.80 8.75 -6.05
CA ARG A 499 -4.93 8.62 -5.13
C ARG A 499 -6.15 7.96 -5.79
N SER A 500 -6.54 8.44 -6.98
CA SER A 500 -7.66 7.89 -7.75
C SER A 500 -7.29 7.73 -9.21
N ASN A 501 -8.14 7.06 -9.98
CA ASN A 501 -7.85 6.80 -11.38
C ASN A 501 -7.54 8.09 -12.16
N ILE A 502 -6.53 8.03 -13.00
CA ILE A 502 -6.22 8.93 -14.08
C ILE A 502 -6.78 8.30 -15.37
N GLU A 503 -7.45 9.08 -16.21
CA GLU A 503 -7.86 8.63 -17.54
C GLU A 503 -6.73 8.97 -18.51
N VAL A 504 -6.21 7.97 -19.20
CA VAL A 504 -5.08 8.11 -20.14
C VAL A 504 -5.50 7.61 -21.50
N SER A 505 -5.12 8.35 -22.54
CA SER A 505 -5.24 7.93 -23.93
C SER A 505 -3.84 7.80 -24.52
N LEU A 506 -3.52 6.64 -25.09
CA LEU A 506 -2.32 6.44 -25.89
C LEU A 506 -2.67 6.60 -27.36
N ILE A 507 -1.84 7.32 -28.08
CA ILE A 507 -1.98 7.61 -29.52
C ILE A 507 -0.79 6.95 -30.21
N PRO A 508 -0.95 5.72 -30.73
CA PRO A 508 0.13 5.03 -31.40
C PRO A 508 0.38 5.59 -32.81
N ASP A 509 1.63 5.57 -33.24
CA ASP A 509 2.01 5.85 -34.62
C ASP A 509 1.86 4.61 -35.52
N LYS A 510 1.94 3.41 -34.92
CA LYS A 510 1.73 2.14 -35.62
C LYS A 510 0.26 1.83 -35.82
N ILE A 511 -0.05 1.13 -36.91
CA ILE A 511 -1.40 0.64 -37.18
C ILE A 511 -1.59 -0.72 -36.50
N TYR A 512 -2.62 -0.84 -35.70
CA TYR A 512 -3.06 -2.09 -35.06
C TYR A 512 -4.32 -2.61 -35.78
N PRO A 513 -4.19 -3.67 -36.63
CA PRO A 513 -5.31 -4.15 -37.45
C PRO A 513 -6.43 -4.80 -36.63
N ASP A 514 -6.08 -5.56 -35.59
CA ASP A 514 -7.03 -6.20 -34.68
C ASP A 514 -7.17 -5.39 -33.39
N ARG A 515 -7.93 -4.29 -33.46
CA ARG A 515 -8.18 -3.39 -32.33
C ARG A 515 -8.98 -4.05 -31.21
N ASP A 516 -9.82 -5.04 -31.51
CA ASP A 516 -10.62 -5.73 -30.51
C ASP A 516 -9.76 -6.61 -29.59
N ARG A 517 -8.60 -7.07 -30.08
CA ARG A 517 -7.63 -7.87 -29.31
C ARG A 517 -6.39 -7.11 -28.90
N THR A 518 -6.24 -5.85 -29.32
CA THR A 518 -5.12 -5.02 -28.94
C THR A 518 -5.48 -4.15 -27.73
N HIS A 519 -4.75 -4.35 -26.64
CA HIS A 519 -4.98 -3.66 -25.37
C HIS A 519 -3.71 -3.03 -24.82
N VAL A 520 -3.90 -2.17 -23.82
CA VAL A 520 -2.81 -1.55 -23.06
C VAL A 520 -2.29 -2.54 -22.02
N TYR A 521 -0.97 -2.65 -21.93
CA TYR A 521 -0.25 -3.37 -20.88
C TYR A 521 0.74 -2.44 -20.22
N SER A 522 0.83 -2.47 -18.88
CA SER A 522 1.96 -1.86 -18.18
C SER A 522 3.18 -2.77 -18.27
N VAL A 523 4.37 -2.16 -18.31
CA VAL A 523 5.65 -2.83 -18.45
C VAL A 523 6.48 -2.58 -17.18
N ASP A 524 6.98 -3.64 -16.52
CA ASP A 524 7.90 -3.49 -15.40
C ASP A 524 9.36 -3.40 -15.86
N ASP A 525 10.29 -3.11 -14.94
CA ASP A 525 11.72 -2.98 -15.23
C ASP A 525 12.36 -4.27 -15.76
N ALA A 526 11.74 -5.42 -15.53
CA ALA A 526 12.16 -6.71 -16.06
C ALA A 526 11.56 -7.00 -17.46
N GLY A 527 10.73 -6.11 -18.01
CA GLY A 527 10.08 -6.25 -19.31
C GLY A 527 8.84 -7.14 -19.30
N ASN A 528 8.26 -7.44 -18.12
CA ASN A 528 7.03 -8.21 -18.04
C ASN A 528 5.82 -7.33 -18.32
N PHE A 529 4.80 -7.91 -18.99
CA PHE A 529 3.56 -7.24 -19.36
C PHE A 529 2.44 -7.59 -18.39
N TYR A 530 1.71 -6.55 -17.96
CA TYR A 530 0.52 -6.69 -17.09
C TYR A 530 -0.67 -6.00 -17.73
N PHE A 531 -1.75 -6.76 -17.95
CA PHE A 531 -2.95 -6.27 -18.62
C PHE A 531 -3.57 -5.06 -17.92
N SER A 532 -3.69 -3.96 -18.64
CA SER A 532 -4.29 -2.69 -18.17
C SER A 532 -5.63 -2.39 -18.87
N GLY A 533 -6.01 -3.18 -19.86
CA GLY A 533 -7.26 -3.04 -20.59
C GLY A 533 -7.19 -1.98 -21.68
N GLY A 534 -8.26 -1.21 -21.81
CA GLY A 534 -8.38 -0.14 -22.78
C GLY A 534 -9.53 -0.33 -23.76
N THR A 535 -10.00 0.78 -24.31
CA THR A 535 -11.05 0.80 -25.34
C THR A 535 -10.63 1.79 -26.42
N TRP A 536 -10.64 1.36 -27.67
CA TRP A 536 -10.33 2.20 -28.83
C TRP A 536 -11.41 3.25 -29.06
N ASP A 537 -10.96 4.48 -29.31
CA ASP A 537 -11.80 5.63 -29.71
C ASP A 537 -11.09 6.36 -30.85
N GLY A 538 -11.48 6.07 -32.09
CA GLY A 538 -10.75 6.52 -33.27
C GLY A 538 -9.33 5.93 -33.28
N ASP A 539 -8.32 6.80 -33.35
CA ASP A 539 -6.91 6.40 -33.46
C ASP A 539 -6.21 6.26 -32.11
N LYS A 540 -6.93 6.46 -31.01
CA LYS A 540 -6.38 6.35 -29.67
C LYS A 540 -7.07 5.28 -28.84
N ILE A 541 -6.32 4.68 -27.89
CA ILE A 541 -6.84 3.74 -26.92
C ILE A 541 -6.89 4.37 -25.53
N LYS A 542 -8.08 4.37 -24.93
CA LYS A 542 -8.37 4.97 -23.61
C LYS A 542 -8.39 3.92 -22.53
N PHE A 543 -7.73 4.19 -21.41
CA PHE A 543 -7.76 3.32 -20.23
C PHE A 543 -7.69 4.15 -18.95
N LYS A 544 -7.87 3.48 -17.80
CA LYS A 544 -7.79 4.08 -16.48
C LYS A 544 -6.65 3.44 -15.70
N THR A 545 -5.79 4.26 -15.13
CA THR A 545 -4.68 3.76 -14.30
C THR A 545 -4.61 4.46 -12.95
N ARG A 546 -3.96 3.80 -11.99
CA ARG A 546 -3.54 4.34 -10.69
C ARG A 546 -2.03 4.27 -10.49
N THR A 547 -1.29 4.09 -11.58
CA THR A 547 0.16 4.05 -11.57
C THR A 547 0.69 4.88 -12.73
N PHE A 548 1.80 5.53 -12.50
CA PHE A 548 2.68 6.02 -13.54
C PHE A 548 3.62 4.90 -13.99
N GLY A 549 4.40 5.12 -15.06
CA GLY A 549 5.40 4.20 -15.57
C GLY A 549 5.25 3.90 -17.07
N ALA A 550 5.77 2.77 -17.49
CA ALA A 550 5.82 2.37 -18.88
C ALA A 550 4.57 1.57 -19.31
N TYR A 551 4.07 1.85 -20.49
CA TYR A 551 2.93 1.17 -21.12
C TYR A 551 3.26 0.80 -22.56
N THR A 552 2.66 -0.28 -23.05
CA THR A 552 2.77 -0.73 -24.44
C THR A 552 1.42 -1.26 -24.94
N LEU A 553 1.28 -1.38 -26.25
CA LEU A 553 0.13 -2.01 -26.88
C LEU A 553 0.49 -3.40 -27.37
N VAL A 554 -0.28 -4.39 -26.96
CA VAL A 554 -0.07 -5.78 -27.35
C VAL A 554 -1.36 -6.39 -27.86
N GLU A 555 -1.26 -7.07 -29.02
CA GLU A 555 -2.33 -7.90 -29.57
C GLU A 555 -2.27 -9.29 -28.90
N ASP A 556 -3.32 -9.66 -28.21
CA ASP A 556 -3.49 -11.01 -27.65
C ASP A 556 -4.48 -11.80 -28.51
N SER A 557 -3.95 -12.62 -29.40
CA SER A 557 -4.73 -13.52 -30.28
C SER A 557 -4.71 -14.99 -29.82
N ILE A 558 -4.10 -15.27 -28.65
CA ILE A 558 -3.92 -16.65 -28.16
C ILE A 558 -5.03 -17.00 -27.16
N PRO A 559 -5.90 -17.97 -27.47
CA PRO A 559 -6.96 -18.36 -26.55
C PRO A 559 -6.41 -18.98 -25.26
N PRO A 560 -7.15 -18.86 -24.13
CA PRO A 560 -6.76 -19.43 -22.85
C PRO A 560 -6.59 -20.95 -22.91
N GLU A 561 -5.78 -21.50 -22.04
CA GLU A 561 -5.56 -22.94 -21.91
C GLU A 561 -6.59 -23.56 -20.95
N ILE A 562 -7.13 -24.74 -21.32
CA ILE A 562 -7.98 -25.55 -20.46
C ILE A 562 -7.33 -26.93 -20.33
N ARG A 563 -6.97 -27.34 -19.12
CA ARG A 563 -6.43 -28.66 -18.82
C ARG A 563 -7.36 -29.40 -17.85
N PRO A 564 -8.01 -30.49 -18.29
CA PRO A 564 -8.79 -31.34 -17.39
C PRO A 564 -7.87 -32.04 -16.38
N LEU A 565 -8.30 -32.06 -15.11
CA LEU A 565 -7.63 -32.78 -14.02
C LEU A 565 -8.49 -33.93 -13.49
N ILE A 566 -9.79 -33.68 -13.25
CA ILE A 566 -10.75 -34.68 -12.81
C ILE A 566 -12.05 -34.44 -13.60
N ILE A 567 -12.55 -35.48 -14.25
CA ILE A 567 -13.86 -35.47 -14.90
C ILE A 567 -14.54 -36.82 -14.58
N ASN A 568 -15.46 -36.78 -13.59
CA ASN A 568 -16.28 -37.93 -13.22
C ASN A 568 -17.65 -37.48 -12.69
N SER A 569 -18.52 -38.41 -12.33
CA SER A 569 -19.86 -38.15 -11.82
C SER A 569 -19.89 -37.44 -10.46
N GLU A 570 -18.79 -37.44 -9.70
CA GLU A 570 -18.72 -36.81 -8.39
C GLU A 570 -18.10 -35.42 -8.45
N LYS A 571 -17.10 -35.21 -9.31
CA LYS A 571 -16.33 -33.96 -9.30
C LYS A 571 -15.75 -33.63 -10.67
N LEU A 572 -15.76 -32.35 -11.00
CA LEU A 572 -15.10 -31.77 -12.16
C LEU A 572 -14.01 -30.83 -11.67
N VAL A 573 -12.78 -30.99 -12.15
CA VAL A 573 -11.66 -30.10 -11.82
C VAL A 573 -10.88 -29.81 -13.09
N PHE A 574 -10.66 -28.52 -13.36
CA PHE A 574 -9.84 -28.07 -14.49
C PHE A 574 -8.81 -27.07 -14.00
N LYS A 575 -7.67 -27.04 -14.66
CA LYS A 575 -6.73 -25.91 -14.59
C LYS A 575 -6.99 -25.03 -15.80
N ILE A 576 -7.22 -23.73 -15.56
CA ILE A 576 -7.39 -22.73 -16.61
C ILE A 576 -6.30 -21.67 -16.46
N ASN A 577 -5.76 -21.22 -17.58
CA ASN A 577 -4.69 -20.23 -17.59
C ASN A 577 -4.73 -19.42 -18.88
N ASP A 578 -4.41 -18.16 -18.75
CA ASP A 578 -4.01 -17.31 -19.84
C ASP A 578 -2.70 -16.62 -19.47
N LYS A 579 -1.78 -16.47 -20.44
CA LYS A 579 -0.41 -16.01 -20.16
C LYS A 579 -0.24 -14.51 -20.33
N LEU A 580 -1.12 -13.88 -21.09
CA LEU A 580 -0.95 -12.48 -21.48
C LEU A 580 -2.05 -11.60 -20.90
N SER A 581 -3.29 -11.72 -21.37
CA SER A 581 -4.39 -10.86 -20.89
C SER A 581 -5.04 -11.35 -19.60
N GLY A 582 -4.87 -12.63 -19.26
CA GLY A 582 -5.47 -13.25 -18.07
C GLY A 582 -6.93 -13.67 -18.28
N ILE A 583 -7.49 -14.45 -17.36
CA ILE A 583 -8.84 -15.00 -17.46
C ILE A 583 -9.88 -13.94 -17.10
N LYS A 584 -10.81 -13.65 -18.03
CA LYS A 584 -11.98 -12.80 -17.85
C LYS A 584 -13.16 -13.55 -17.24
N SER A 585 -13.48 -14.72 -17.83
CA SER A 585 -14.64 -15.49 -17.40
C SER A 585 -14.52 -16.96 -17.77
N TYR A 586 -15.28 -17.79 -17.06
CA TYR A 586 -15.44 -19.20 -17.36
C TYR A 586 -16.88 -19.63 -17.08
N GLU A 587 -17.40 -20.53 -17.88
CA GLU A 587 -18.74 -21.09 -17.74
C GLU A 587 -18.72 -22.57 -18.05
N LEU A 588 -19.27 -23.38 -17.16
CA LEU A 588 -19.47 -24.81 -17.37
C LEU A 588 -20.96 -25.13 -17.42
N THR A 589 -21.36 -25.89 -18.44
CA THR A 589 -22.70 -26.45 -18.53
C THR A 589 -22.64 -27.97 -18.63
N LEU A 590 -23.62 -28.63 -18.04
CA LEU A 590 -23.85 -30.07 -18.14
C LEU A 590 -25.28 -30.28 -18.66
N ASN A 591 -25.43 -30.90 -19.86
CA ASN A 591 -26.69 -30.98 -20.58
C ASN A 591 -27.42 -29.62 -20.69
N ASP A 592 -26.65 -28.57 -21.01
CA ASP A 592 -27.06 -27.17 -21.12
C ASP A 592 -27.49 -26.50 -19.80
N ALA A 593 -27.47 -27.23 -18.67
CA ALA A 593 -27.66 -26.66 -17.34
C ALA A 593 -26.36 -26.11 -16.78
N TRP A 594 -26.40 -24.90 -16.24
CA TRP A 594 -25.23 -24.26 -15.63
C TRP A 594 -24.79 -24.99 -14.36
N VAL A 595 -23.46 -25.16 -14.19
CA VAL A 595 -22.84 -25.79 -13.03
C VAL A 595 -21.92 -24.78 -12.34
N LEU A 596 -22.06 -24.61 -11.02
CA LEU A 596 -21.19 -23.77 -10.23
C LEU A 596 -19.76 -24.31 -10.24
N MET A 597 -18.82 -23.49 -10.68
CA MET A 597 -17.39 -23.73 -10.60
C MET A 597 -16.75 -22.71 -9.67
N ASN A 598 -16.20 -23.16 -8.55
CA ASN A 598 -15.34 -22.34 -7.71
C ASN A 598 -14.01 -22.09 -8.42
N TYR A 599 -13.32 -21.00 -8.06
CA TYR A 599 -12.03 -20.64 -8.66
C TYR A 599 -11.01 -20.22 -7.60
N ASP A 600 -9.81 -20.77 -7.71
CA ASP A 600 -8.65 -20.33 -6.93
C ASP A 600 -7.56 -19.81 -7.91
N PRO A 601 -7.32 -18.50 -7.95
CA PRO A 601 -6.32 -17.90 -8.85
C PRO A 601 -4.87 -18.31 -8.51
N LYS A 602 -4.58 -18.67 -7.25
CA LYS A 602 -3.23 -19.10 -6.83
C LYS A 602 -2.82 -20.42 -7.48
N THR A 603 -3.75 -21.37 -7.56
CA THR A 603 -3.54 -22.67 -8.20
C THR A 603 -4.02 -22.69 -9.66
N ARG A 604 -4.73 -21.64 -10.10
CA ARG A 604 -5.38 -21.54 -11.40
C ARG A 604 -6.38 -22.66 -11.65
N GLN A 605 -7.00 -23.19 -10.59
CA GLN A 605 -7.95 -24.30 -10.66
C GLN A 605 -9.38 -23.81 -10.50
N ILE A 606 -10.27 -24.43 -11.28
CA ILE A 606 -11.70 -24.37 -11.09
C ILE A 606 -12.22 -25.76 -10.74
N TRP A 607 -13.23 -25.83 -9.84
CA TRP A 607 -13.85 -27.10 -9.45
C TRP A 607 -15.33 -26.96 -9.23
N SER A 608 -16.08 -28.03 -9.59
CA SER A 608 -17.53 -28.07 -9.47
C SER A 608 -18.00 -28.09 -8.02
N VAL A 609 -19.13 -27.42 -7.76
CA VAL A 609 -19.90 -27.51 -6.53
C VAL A 609 -21.34 -27.87 -6.93
N LYS A 610 -21.84 -29.02 -6.47
CA LYS A 610 -23.19 -29.49 -6.77
C LYS A 610 -24.23 -28.66 -5.98
N LEU A 611 -25.38 -28.39 -6.58
CA LEU A 611 -26.54 -27.84 -5.88
C LEU A 611 -27.16 -28.90 -4.95
N ASP A 612 -27.26 -30.15 -5.43
CA ASP A 612 -27.67 -31.33 -4.68
C ASP A 612 -26.52 -32.36 -4.75
N GLU A 613 -25.93 -32.64 -3.61
CA GLU A 613 -24.78 -33.60 -3.52
C GLU A 613 -25.17 -35.02 -3.96
N LYS A 614 -26.46 -35.39 -3.92
CA LYS A 614 -26.93 -36.71 -4.34
C LYS A 614 -27.06 -36.87 -5.85
N GLN A 615 -27.12 -35.77 -6.60
CA GLN A 615 -27.22 -35.84 -8.05
C GLN A 615 -25.81 -36.06 -8.68
N PRO A 616 -25.64 -37.12 -9.49
CA PRO A 616 -24.40 -37.33 -10.22
C PRO A 616 -24.24 -36.30 -11.33
N LEU A 617 -23.00 -35.93 -11.63
CA LEU A 617 -22.64 -35.10 -12.76
C LEU A 617 -22.54 -35.97 -14.03
N GLU A 618 -23.62 -36.09 -14.78
CA GLU A 618 -23.69 -36.98 -15.97
C GLU A 618 -24.21 -36.23 -17.20
N GLY A 619 -23.68 -36.61 -18.38
CA GLY A 619 -24.15 -36.08 -19.65
C GLY A 619 -23.10 -35.29 -20.42
N ARG A 620 -23.55 -34.43 -21.33
CA ARG A 620 -22.70 -33.59 -22.19
C ARG A 620 -22.14 -32.42 -21.40
N LEU A 621 -20.85 -32.37 -21.23
CA LEU A 621 -20.11 -31.29 -20.58
C LEU A 621 -19.58 -30.30 -21.62
N VAL A 622 -19.77 -29.00 -21.37
CA VAL A 622 -19.17 -27.94 -22.14
C VAL A 622 -18.58 -26.91 -21.15
N LEU A 623 -17.26 -26.73 -21.18
CA LEU A 623 -16.58 -25.66 -20.46
C LEU A 623 -16.06 -24.64 -21.46
N LYS A 624 -16.53 -23.41 -21.34
CA LYS A 624 -16.06 -22.24 -22.10
C LYS A 624 -15.23 -21.36 -21.19
N VAL A 625 -14.06 -20.94 -21.64
CA VAL A 625 -13.19 -19.98 -20.94
C VAL A 625 -12.86 -18.85 -21.90
N THR A 626 -12.97 -17.61 -21.41
CA THR A 626 -12.69 -16.40 -22.18
C THR A 626 -11.63 -15.58 -21.42
N ASP A 627 -10.63 -15.08 -22.12
CA ASP A 627 -9.62 -14.17 -21.60
C ASP A 627 -10.09 -12.69 -21.65
N ASN A 628 -9.26 -11.77 -21.15
CA ASN A 628 -9.61 -10.36 -21.15
C ASN A 628 -9.52 -9.71 -22.54
N ALA A 629 -8.77 -10.28 -23.49
CA ALA A 629 -8.73 -9.84 -24.89
C ALA A 629 -9.91 -10.37 -25.73
N GLY A 630 -10.77 -11.21 -25.13
CA GLY A 630 -11.95 -11.75 -25.78
C GLY A 630 -11.74 -13.07 -26.54
N ASN A 631 -10.55 -13.69 -26.48
CA ASN A 631 -10.34 -14.99 -27.07
C ASN A 631 -11.02 -16.07 -26.26
N GLU A 632 -11.56 -17.10 -26.95
CA GLU A 632 -12.35 -18.14 -26.33
C GLU A 632 -11.76 -19.53 -26.56
N LYS A 633 -11.78 -20.35 -25.52
CA LYS A 633 -11.48 -21.78 -25.59
C LYS A 633 -12.67 -22.58 -25.06
N VAL A 634 -13.03 -23.64 -25.80
CA VAL A 634 -14.11 -24.55 -25.42
C VAL A 634 -13.57 -25.97 -25.27
N HIS A 635 -13.83 -26.56 -24.08
CA HIS A 635 -13.60 -27.99 -23.85
C HIS A 635 -14.95 -28.71 -23.81
N LYS A 636 -15.07 -29.80 -24.57
CA LYS A 636 -16.28 -30.66 -24.63
C LYS A 636 -15.91 -32.07 -24.25
N SER A 637 -16.72 -32.71 -23.40
CA SER A 637 -16.61 -34.14 -23.07
C SER A 637 -17.99 -34.71 -22.69
N LYS A 638 -18.06 -35.99 -22.43
CA LYS A 638 -19.26 -36.69 -21.99
C LYS A 638 -18.93 -37.52 -20.75
N ILE A 639 -19.74 -37.36 -19.70
CA ILE A 639 -19.65 -38.18 -18.49
C ILE A 639 -20.72 -39.25 -18.58
N LEU A 640 -20.32 -40.51 -18.58
CA LEU A 640 -21.22 -41.63 -18.62
C LEU A 640 -21.77 -41.96 -17.24
N SER A 641 -23.02 -42.45 -17.18
CA SER A 641 -23.59 -42.97 -15.93
C SER A 641 -22.88 -44.26 -15.51
N GLN A 642 -22.70 -44.43 -14.18
CA GLN A 642 -22.07 -45.67 -13.65
C GLN A 642 -22.87 -46.95 -13.92
N ASN A 643 -24.12 -46.84 -14.43
CA ASN A 643 -25.01 -47.97 -14.69
C ASN A 643 -24.93 -48.55 -16.14
N GLN A 644 -23.91 -48.20 -16.92
CA GLN A 644 -23.70 -48.71 -18.30
C GLN A 644 -22.48 -49.65 -18.45
N TYR A 645 -22.08 -50.35 -17.38
CA TYR A 645 -21.12 -51.45 -17.44
C TYR A 645 -21.76 -52.75 -16.97
#